data_43534a9de6ba364dccc7eabf517362f8
#
_entry.id   43534a9de6ba364dccc7eabf517362f8
#
_cell.length_a   1.000
_cell.length_b   1.000
_cell.length_c   1.000
_cell.angle_alpha   90.00
_cell.angle_beta   90.00
_cell.angle_gamma   90.00
#
_symmetry.space_group_name_H-M   'P 1'
#
loop_
_entity.id
_entity.type
_entity.pdbx_description
1 polymer ?
#
loop_
_entity_poly.entity_id
_entity_poly.type
_entity_poly.pdbx_seq_one_letter_code
_entity_poly.pdbx_strand_id
1 'polypeptide(L)'
;MVKWPLLQALLLAGFSVASACAQDGAAPIVIDYPADGSVFPPDMTAPTFLWRDPAPGAVSWQIDVSFANGSAAIHVAATGGRMHIGEIDPRCVAPTNQPPRLTPQQAAARTWIPDPATWAAIKKQSVAGAATVTISGFASGNARHPVSRGHMLLNISADPVGAPIFYRDVPLMPSKTEKGVIKPLDSRAVPLIAWRLRDVARTRSRVLLEDMHTCANCHSFSGDGKTLGMDLDGPENDKSLYTLAAVQQKMTIRNEDVISWTSFRGELGNQLREGFMSQVSPDGRRVVTTIKPPGTPGPHFYYVANFEDYRFLQVFYPTRGILVWYDRDARKLQPLPGADDARYVHTNAVWSPDGKYFVFARAEAKDPYPAGGKMAAYANDPAEVPIQYDLYRIPFNDGKGGKPEAIAGASRNGMSNSFPKISPDGRWIVFVEARNGLLMRPDSRLYIVPAAGGQARRMRCNTPLMNSWHSFSPNGRWLVFSSKSRSPYTQMFLTHLDSEGRDSPAILIENSTAANRAVNIPEFVNISPSGIESIAVPAADFYRQFDVAAALTKNGEHTAAIREWTKALAMGTDDARARNDFGASLAGVGRIEEAIAQYRQALALKPSYPEAHDNLGNALARAGRLDEAIGHYRQALEGDPASAQAHNNLGTALTEQGRLADAIGHLEAALAIRPDYAAAHNNLAIALAAEDRLDEAVAHYRKAIEIDPAYTDAHNNLGAALARQGKIDEAIVHFRKALELNPGGAQAEANLGSALLAQGKFDEAIPHLESALSAGPETADLHNNLGMALGEKGRSGEAIPHFEKAVALNPANWTAHANLGRAYAAGQRFDQAIPHFERALERNPGSAELHSQLGLALANQDRVAEAIPHLERALEISPDLVEARYYLGAALMKNGQKAQALAQWRQALRQAPDNPRVLNDTAWVLATCADAALRNGTEAVTLAEHAVDLTSGRDPALLATLAAAYAEAGRFERAVELEKRATDLATQQGNAPLAATLRARLTQLQAKTPIRQP
;
A
#
# COMPACT_ATOMS: atom_id res chain seq x y z
N MET A 1 0.54 -5.78 -44.33
CA MET A 1 1.16 -5.21 -45.55
C MET A 1 0.13 -4.34 -46.25
N VAL A 2 0.09 -3.06 -45.93
CA VAL A 2 -0.59 -2.04 -46.78
C VAL A 2 0.37 -0.89 -46.87
N LYS A 3 0.89 -0.72 -48.07
CA LYS A 3 1.81 0.35 -48.45
C LYS A 3 1.06 1.68 -48.45
N TRP A 4 1.55 2.66 -47.78
CA TRP A 4 1.08 4.04 -47.81
C TRP A 4 1.69 4.79 -48.99
N PRO A 5 0.89 5.38 -49.88
CA PRO A 5 1.34 6.34 -50.87
C PRO A 5 0.96 7.77 -50.42
N LEU A 6 1.75 8.39 -49.56
CA LEU A 6 1.55 9.79 -49.12
C LEU A 6 2.86 10.56 -48.96
N LEU A 7 3.89 10.22 -49.72
CA LEU A 7 5.19 10.92 -49.69
C LEU A 7 5.49 11.72 -50.94
N GLN A 8 4.53 11.92 -51.87
CA GLN A 8 4.77 12.64 -53.11
C GLN A 8 4.05 14.01 -53.27
N ALA A 9 3.25 14.44 -52.29
CA ALA A 9 2.49 15.70 -52.41
C ALA A 9 3.12 16.93 -51.72
N LEU A 10 4.34 16.85 -51.17
CA LEU A 10 5.01 17.96 -50.48
C LEU A 10 6.23 18.53 -51.23
N LEU A 11 6.41 18.15 -52.50
CA LEU A 11 7.50 18.63 -53.35
C LEU A 11 7.12 19.78 -54.29
N LEU A 12 5.91 20.34 -54.20
CA LEU A 12 5.42 21.36 -55.14
C LEU A 12 5.18 22.75 -54.54
N ALA A 13 5.56 23.00 -53.30
CA ALA A 13 5.47 24.36 -52.72
C ALA A 13 6.82 25.12 -52.65
N GLY A 14 7.87 24.58 -53.22
CA GLY A 14 9.22 25.20 -53.24
C GLY A 14 9.62 25.85 -54.54
N PHE A 15 8.72 26.01 -55.48
CA PHE A 15 9.06 26.50 -56.83
C PHE A 15 8.50 27.87 -57.12
N SER A 16 8.70 28.90 -56.31
CA SER A 16 8.34 30.26 -56.71
C SER A 16 9.37 31.35 -56.41
N VAL A 17 10.59 30.99 -55.96
CA VAL A 17 11.68 32.00 -55.80
C VAL A 17 12.89 31.72 -56.71
N ALA A 18 12.88 30.65 -57.50
CA ALA A 18 14.00 30.32 -58.38
C ALA A 18 14.07 31.10 -59.69
N SER A 19 13.24 32.12 -59.91
CA SER A 19 13.11 32.76 -61.26
C SER A 19 13.89 34.07 -61.46
N ALA A 20 14.71 34.48 -60.43
CA ALA A 20 15.44 35.78 -60.64
C ALA A 20 16.97 35.64 -60.74
N CYS A 21 17.57 34.40 -60.65
CA CYS A 21 19.02 34.21 -60.71
C CYS A 21 19.58 33.59 -62.03
N ALA A 22 18.78 33.48 -63.06
CA ALA A 22 19.20 32.80 -64.29
C ALA A 22 20.00 33.69 -65.27
N GLN A 23 20.51 34.85 -64.90
CA GLN A 23 21.21 35.73 -65.83
C GLN A 23 22.73 35.51 -65.96
N ASP A 24 23.41 34.77 -65.03
CA ASP A 24 24.86 34.63 -65.01
C ASP A 24 25.35 33.16 -65.11
N GLY A 25 24.54 32.19 -65.40
CA GLY A 25 24.93 30.76 -65.57
C GLY A 25 25.45 30.07 -64.30
N ALA A 26 25.40 30.71 -63.15
CA ALA A 26 25.81 30.16 -61.86
C ALA A 26 24.73 29.25 -61.21
N ALA A 27 25.09 28.08 -60.66
CA ALA A 27 24.18 27.19 -60.05
C ALA A 27 23.60 27.83 -58.72
N PRO A 28 22.31 27.67 -58.43
CA PRO A 28 21.70 28.30 -57.26
C PRO A 28 22.16 27.61 -55.94
N ILE A 29 22.84 28.37 -55.07
CA ILE A 29 23.12 27.97 -53.67
C ILE A 29 21.84 28.03 -52.87
N VAL A 30 21.55 26.97 -52.09
CA VAL A 30 20.45 26.95 -51.15
C VAL A 30 20.98 27.32 -49.76
N ILE A 31 20.55 28.46 -49.24
CA ILE A 31 20.88 28.89 -47.89
C ILE A 31 19.84 28.26 -46.91
N ASP A 32 20.30 27.30 -46.15
CA ASP A 32 19.45 26.54 -45.22
C ASP A 32 19.20 27.31 -43.93
N TYR A 33 20.09 28.20 -43.55
CA TYR A 33 19.97 29.01 -42.34
C TYR A 33 20.96 30.21 -42.38
N PRO A 34 20.56 31.41 -41.88
CA PRO A 34 19.20 31.78 -41.49
C PRO A 34 18.22 31.74 -42.70
N ALA A 35 16.91 31.70 -42.40
CA ALA A 35 15.89 31.79 -43.45
C ALA A 35 15.83 33.22 -44.01
N ASP A 36 15.42 33.37 -45.27
CA ASP A 36 15.25 34.68 -45.90
C ASP A 36 14.28 35.60 -45.12
N GLY A 37 14.69 36.84 -44.87
CA GLY A 37 13.95 37.78 -44.05
C GLY A 37 14.01 37.58 -42.53
N SER A 38 14.94 36.74 -42.04
CA SER A 38 15.19 36.60 -40.60
C SER A 38 15.54 37.93 -39.94
N VAL A 39 15.03 38.15 -38.72
CA VAL A 39 15.30 39.34 -37.90
C VAL A 39 16.08 38.92 -36.64
N PHE A 40 17.24 39.50 -36.44
CA PHE A 40 18.09 39.23 -35.25
C PHE A 40 18.02 40.34 -34.22
N PRO A 41 18.12 40.04 -32.95
CA PRO A 41 18.23 41.08 -31.91
C PRO A 41 19.64 41.69 -31.92
N PRO A 42 19.78 42.98 -31.53
CA PRO A 42 21.06 43.66 -31.54
C PRO A 42 22.07 43.12 -30.54
N ASP A 43 21.57 42.48 -29.49
CA ASP A 43 22.38 41.87 -28.40
C ASP A 43 22.78 40.41 -28.65
N MET A 44 22.30 39.78 -29.74
CA MET A 44 22.62 38.38 -30.01
C MET A 44 24.03 38.15 -30.58
N THR A 45 24.64 37.02 -30.17
CA THR A 45 25.88 36.51 -30.75
C THR A 45 25.72 36.17 -32.23
N ALA A 46 26.85 36.10 -33.01
CA ALA A 46 26.82 35.75 -34.42
C ALA A 46 26.19 34.36 -34.65
N PRO A 47 25.25 34.23 -35.61
CA PRO A 47 24.70 32.93 -35.98
C PRO A 47 25.64 32.16 -36.91
N THR A 48 25.47 30.85 -36.97
CA THR A 48 26.12 30.00 -37.98
C THR A 48 25.33 30.02 -39.27
N PHE A 49 25.84 30.61 -40.36
CA PHE A 49 25.23 30.49 -41.67
C PHE A 49 25.49 29.09 -42.24
N LEU A 50 24.41 28.48 -42.81
CA LEU A 50 24.43 27.15 -43.42
C LEU A 50 23.94 27.22 -44.84
N TRP A 51 24.70 26.61 -45.79
CA TRP A 51 24.25 26.54 -47.16
C TRP A 51 24.68 25.22 -47.82
N ARG A 52 23.95 24.84 -48.85
CA ARG A 52 24.29 23.74 -49.75
C ARG A 52 24.60 24.28 -51.12
N ASP A 53 25.78 23.93 -51.61
CA ASP A 53 26.22 24.31 -52.95
C ASP A 53 26.11 23.09 -53.89
N PRO A 54 25.29 23.19 -54.94
CA PRO A 54 25.10 22.10 -55.88
C PRO A 54 26.23 22.01 -56.90
N ALA A 55 27.10 23.01 -56.99
CA ALA A 55 28.20 23.03 -58.00
C ALA A 55 29.33 22.09 -57.54
N PRO A 56 29.60 20.98 -58.23
CA PRO A 56 30.56 19.96 -57.77
C PRO A 56 32.01 20.44 -57.76
N GLY A 57 32.32 21.55 -58.41
CA GLY A 57 33.65 22.12 -58.46
C GLY A 57 33.90 23.26 -57.45
N ALA A 58 32.94 23.68 -56.64
CA ALA A 58 33.10 24.80 -55.74
C ALA A 58 34.00 24.38 -54.55
N VAL A 59 35.13 25.04 -54.34
CA VAL A 59 36.13 24.75 -53.29
C VAL A 59 36.36 25.90 -52.35
N SER A 60 35.93 27.13 -52.69
CA SER A 60 36.03 28.34 -51.89
C SER A 60 34.77 29.19 -52.07
N TRP A 61 34.46 29.99 -51.11
CA TRP A 61 33.27 30.85 -51.13
C TRP A 61 33.63 32.28 -50.74
N GLN A 62 33.04 33.26 -51.42
CA GLN A 62 33.03 34.62 -50.99
C GLN A 62 31.65 34.98 -50.50
N ILE A 63 31.62 35.64 -49.34
CA ILE A 63 30.39 36.11 -48.70
C ILE A 63 30.44 37.61 -48.68
N ASP A 64 29.52 38.20 -49.46
CA ASP A 64 29.35 39.64 -49.58
C ASP A 64 28.09 40.07 -48.82
N VAL A 65 28.26 41.07 -47.97
CA VAL A 65 27.15 41.64 -47.19
C VAL A 65 26.96 43.09 -47.66
N SER A 66 25.89 43.38 -48.38
CA SER A 66 25.56 44.73 -48.84
C SER A 66 24.38 45.29 -48.02
N PHE A 67 24.36 46.57 -47.84
CA PHE A 67 23.42 47.25 -46.93
C PHE A 67 22.51 48.18 -47.68
N ALA A 68 21.20 48.17 -47.40
CA ALA A 68 20.18 49.02 -48.08
C ALA A 68 20.43 50.51 -47.83
N ASN A 69 21.14 50.89 -46.77
CA ASN A 69 21.47 52.28 -46.46
C ASN A 69 22.69 52.84 -47.22
N GLY A 70 23.25 52.05 -48.13
CA GLY A 70 24.41 52.48 -48.96
C GLY A 70 25.75 52.46 -48.29
N SER A 71 25.83 51.90 -47.06
CA SER A 71 27.10 51.68 -46.34
C SER A 71 28.03 50.73 -47.10
N ALA A 72 29.33 50.85 -46.86
CA ALA A 72 30.34 50.02 -47.55
C ALA A 72 30.04 48.53 -47.34
N ALA A 73 30.07 47.76 -48.40
CA ALA A 73 29.83 46.31 -48.30
C ALA A 73 30.97 45.60 -47.54
N ILE A 74 30.65 44.50 -46.88
CA ILE A 74 31.64 43.64 -46.23
C ILE A 74 31.92 42.48 -47.20
N HIS A 75 33.19 42.16 -47.42
CA HIS A 75 33.61 41.02 -48.21
C HIS A 75 34.47 40.07 -47.41
N VAL A 76 34.03 38.80 -47.30
CA VAL A 76 34.68 37.75 -46.54
C VAL A 76 34.99 36.57 -47.45
N ALA A 77 36.24 36.13 -47.51
CA ALA A 77 36.60 34.87 -48.11
C ALA A 77 36.38 33.73 -47.07
N ALA A 78 35.67 32.70 -47.44
CA ALA A 78 35.37 31.54 -46.56
C ALA A 78 35.76 30.24 -47.27
N THR A 79 36.40 29.36 -46.55
CA THR A 79 36.69 27.98 -46.98
C THR A 79 35.46 27.08 -46.92
N GLY A 80 34.35 27.57 -46.36
CA GLY A 80 33.12 26.83 -46.15
C GLY A 80 33.33 25.63 -45.20
N GLY A 81 33.42 25.87 -43.91
CA GLY A 81 33.52 24.78 -42.92
C GLY A 81 32.44 23.72 -43.11
N ARG A 82 32.65 22.54 -42.59
CA ARG A 82 31.58 21.51 -42.58
C ARG A 82 30.71 21.69 -41.33
N MET A 83 29.42 21.37 -41.45
CA MET A 83 28.57 21.32 -40.26
C MET A 83 29.08 20.23 -39.30
N HIS A 84 29.17 20.57 -38.04
CA HIS A 84 29.50 19.64 -36.99
C HIS A 84 28.31 19.48 -36.06
N ILE A 85 28.18 18.28 -35.48
CA ILE A 85 27.31 18.05 -34.34
C ILE A 85 27.91 18.85 -33.16
N GLY A 86 27.07 19.55 -32.43
CA GLY A 86 27.53 20.25 -31.22
C GLY A 86 28.14 19.32 -30.17
N GLU A 87 28.52 19.87 -29.04
CA GLU A 87 29.10 19.14 -27.92
C GLU A 87 28.13 18.03 -27.47
N ILE A 88 28.65 16.82 -27.19
CA ILE A 88 27.90 15.66 -26.68
C ILE A 88 28.15 15.55 -25.19
N ASP A 89 27.10 15.48 -24.39
CA ASP A 89 27.21 15.14 -22.95
C ASP A 89 27.42 13.63 -22.82
N PRO A 90 28.60 13.15 -22.40
CA PRO A 90 28.90 11.73 -22.29
C PRO A 90 28.06 11.02 -21.24
N ARG A 91 27.55 11.72 -20.23
CA ARG A 91 26.66 11.19 -19.19
C ARG A 91 25.30 10.78 -19.75
N CYS A 92 24.89 11.39 -20.86
CA CYS A 92 23.62 11.16 -21.55
C CYS A 92 23.75 10.17 -22.73
N VAL A 93 24.85 9.44 -22.84
CA VAL A 93 25.03 8.39 -23.86
C VAL A 93 24.67 7.03 -23.28
N ALA A 94 23.74 6.31 -23.92
CA ALA A 94 23.34 4.97 -23.56
C ALA A 94 23.34 4.06 -24.80
N PRO A 95 23.41 2.73 -24.66
CA PRO A 95 23.33 1.80 -25.80
C PRO A 95 22.11 2.01 -26.70
N THR A 96 21.05 2.55 -26.13
CA THR A 96 19.77 2.84 -26.78
C THR A 96 19.63 4.29 -27.23
N ASN A 97 20.54 5.19 -26.84
CA ASN A 97 20.55 6.61 -27.17
C ASN A 97 21.81 6.91 -27.99
N GLN A 98 21.71 6.70 -29.29
CA GLN A 98 22.80 7.08 -30.20
C GLN A 98 22.92 8.61 -30.25
N PRO A 99 24.15 9.17 -30.23
CA PRO A 99 24.35 10.57 -30.46
C PRO A 99 23.66 10.99 -31.77
N PRO A 100 23.13 12.24 -31.88
CA PRO A 100 22.53 12.72 -33.11
C PRO A 100 23.55 12.63 -34.24
N ARG A 101 23.08 12.18 -35.42
CA ARG A 101 23.90 12.11 -36.63
C ARG A 101 23.44 13.18 -37.58
N LEU A 102 24.37 13.75 -38.32
CA LEU A 102 24.01 14.65 -39.41
C LEU A 102 23.23 13.88 -40.47
N THR A 103 22.13 14.46 -40.92
CA THR A 103 21.47 13.96 -42.16
C THR A 103 22.41 14.12 -43.35
N PRO A 104 22.22 13.40 -44.48
CA PRO A 104 23.02 13.61 -45.68
C PRO A 104 23.03 15.06 -46.14
N GLN A 105 21.91 15.78 -46.00
CA GLN A 105 21.81 17.20 -46.35
C GLN A 105 22.64 18.09 -45.41
N GLN A 106 22.59 17.82 -44.11
CA GLN A 106 23.41 18.54 -43.10
C GLN A 106 24.90 18.25 -43.31
N ALA A 107 25.28 17.01 -43.57
CA ALA A 107 26.66 16.64 -43.87
C ALA A 107 27.22 17.28 -45.14
N ALA A 108 26.36 17.54 -46.10
CA ALA A 108 26.73 18.28 -47.33
C ALA A 108 26.81 19.81 -47.12
N ALA A 109 26.18 20.33 -46.04
CA ALA A 109 26.14 21.76 -45.80
C ALA A 109 27.51 22.35 -45.49
N ARG A 110 27.70 23.58 -45.93
CA ARG A 110 28.85 24.44 -45.62
C ARG A 110 28.46 25.41 -44.51
N THR A 111 29.44 25.90 -43.76
CA THR A 111 29.21 26.81 -42.64
C THR A 111 30.11 28.03 -42.68
N TRP A 112 29.57 29.15 -42.22
CA TRP A 112 30.30 30.38 -41.91
C TRP A 112 29.74 30.99 -40.63
N ILE A 113 30.61 31.36 -39.72
CA ILE A 113 30.29 32.12 -38.53
C ILE A 113 31.01 33.47 -38.66
N PRO A 114 30.32 34.61 -38.71
CA PRO A 114 30.95 35.93 -38.68
C PRO A 114 31.82 36.11 -37.43
N ASP A 115 33.03 36.61 -37.61
CA ASP A 115 33.81 37.02 -36.46
C ASP A 115 33.15 38.18 -35.69
N PRO A 116 33.51 38.44 -34.41
CA PRO A 116 32.84 39.46 -33.60
C PRO A 116 32.81 40.88 -34.23
N ALA A 117 33.87 41.26 -34.92
CA ALA A 117 33.94 42.59 -35.57
C ALA A 117 33.03 42.69 -36.81
N THR A 118 33.04 41.64 -37.65
CA THR A 118 32.17 41.51 -38.81
C THR A 118 30.72 41.52 -38.37
N TRP A 119 30.33 40.70 -37.31
CA TRP A 119 28.95 40.66 -36.82
C TRP A 119 28.53 41.99 -36.20
N ALA A 120 29.41 42.68 -35.47
CA ALA A 120 29.12 44.01 -34.94
C ALA A 120 28.86 45.03 -36.06
N ALA A 121 29.64 44.98 -37.12
CA ALA A 121 29.43 45.84 -38.28
C ALA A 121 28.10 45.54 -39.02
N ILE A 122 27.76 44.26 -39.24
CA ILE A 122 26.48 43.85 -39.81
C ILE A 122 25.34 44.37 -38.93
N LYS A 123 25.40 44.15 -37.62
CA LYS A 123 24.37 44.63 -36.70
C LYS A 123 24.20 46.13 -36.78
N LYS A 124 25.28 46.89 -36.72
CA LYS A 124 25.24 48.37 -36.77
C LYS A 124 24.60 48.91 -38.05
N GLN A 125 24.89 48.30 -39.21
CA GLN A 125 24.46 48.79 -40.50
C GLN A 125 23.07 48.31 -40.94
N SER A 126 22.53 47.26 -40.29
CA SER A 126 21.26 46.60 -40.67
C SER A 126 20.05 46.98 -39.83
N VAL A 127 20.19 47.87 -38.85
CA VAL A 127 19.05 48.36 -38.02
C VAL A 127 18.11 49.24 -38.83
N ALA A 128 18.67 50.09 -39.71
CA ALA A 128 17.90 51.04 -40.54
C ALA A 128 17.39 50.46 -41.88
N GLY A 129 17.75 49.23 -42.21
CA GLY A 129 17.37 48.59 -43.45
C GLY A 129 18.03 47.22 -43.62
N ALA A 130 17.43 46.35 -44.41
CA ALA A 130 17.91 44.99 -44.60
C ALA A 130 19.36 44.94 -45.16
N ALA A 131 20.15 44.01 -44.66
CA ALA A 131 21.36 43.55 -45.28
C ALA A 131 21.05 42.44 -46.29
N THR A 132 21.69 42.45 -47.47
CA THR A 132 21.66 41.32 -48.40
C THR A 132 22.96 40.53 -48.22
N VAL A 133 22.87 39.30 -47.78
CA VAL A 133 24.02 38.36 -47.70
C VAL A 133 24.01 37.53 -48.98
N THR A 134 25.10 37.69 -49.79
CA THR A 134 25.29 36.92 -51.03
C THR A 134 26.46 35.97 -50.85
N ILE A 135 26.25 34.68 -51.09
CA ILE A 135 27.25 33.61 -51.05
C ILE A 135 27.55 33.19 -52.48
N SER A 136 28.82 33.34 -52.91
CA SER A 136 29.29 32.94 -54.23
C SER A 136 30.35 31.88 -54.11
N GLY A 137 30.20 30.73 -54.82
CA GLY A 137 31.15 29.61 -54.82
C GLY A 137 32.04 29.65 -56.06
N PHE A 138 33.31 29.35 -55.87
CA PHE A 138 34.37 29.40 -56.88
C PHE A 138 35.05 28.04 -57.03
N ALA A 139 35.38 27.71 -58.34
CA ALA A 139 36.15 26.51 -58.61
C ALA A 139 37.64 26.77 -58.42
N SER A 140 38.41 25.68 -58.23
CA SER A 140 39.87 25.77 -58.11
C SER A 140 40.50 26.50 -59.33
N GLY A 141 41.31 27.52 -59.02
CA GLY A 141 42.02 28.29 -60.06
C GLY A 141 41.18 29.36 -60.83
N ASN A 142 39.92 29.53 -60.53
CA ASN A 142 39.08 30.55 -61.17
C ASN A 142 38.40 31.45 -60.10
N ALA A 143 39.08 32.49 -59.67
CA ALA A 143 38.56 33.50 -58.74
C ALA A 143 37.73 34.61 -59.34
N ARG A 144 37.52 34.62 -60.69
CA ARG A 144 36.85 35.74 -61.38
C ARG A 144 35.39 35.49 -61.72
N HIS A 145 34.98 34.20 -61.85
CA HIS A 145 33.59 33.84 -62.21
C HIS A 145 33.05 32.81 -61.16
N PRO A 146 32.04 33.17 -60.46
CA PRO A 146 31.40 32.23 -59.53
C PRO A 146 30.71 31.09 -60.28
N VAL A 147 30.88 29.85 -59.87
CA VAL A 147 30.18 28.64 -60.37
C VAL A 147 28.80 28.43 -59.71
N SER A 148 28.62 29.05 -58.58
CA SER A 148 27.34 28.99 -57.83
C SER A 148 27.10 30.30 -57.07
N ARG A 149 25.83 30.68 -56.88
CA ARG A 149 25.45 31.87 -56.12
C ARG A 149 24.10 31.72 -55.43
N GLY A 150 23.95 32.24 -54.21
CA GLY A 150 22.73 32.39 -53.49
C GLY A 150 22.71 33.66 -52.63
N HIS A 151 21.54 34.20 -52.36
CA HIS A 151 21.42 35.38 -51.49
C HIS A 151 20.23 35.23 -50.55
N MET A 152 20.25 36.00 -49.43
CA MET A 152 19.16 36.14 -48.49
C MET A 152 19.14 37.54 -47.88
N LEU A 153 17.98 37.95 -47.40
CA LEU A 153 17.80 39.18 -46.65
C LEU A 153 17.94 38.88 -45.12
N LEU A 154 18.65 39.74 -44.46
CA LEU A 154 18.83 39.71 -42.98
C LEU A 154 18.50 41.10 -42.41
N ASN A 155 17.76 41.13 -41.34
CA ASN A 155 17.39 42.34 -40.61
C ASN A 155 17.93 42.29 -39.18
N ILE A 156 18.24 43.44 -38.64
CA ILE A 156 18.53 43.60 -37.20
C ILE A 156 17.40 44.46 -36.59
N SER A 157 16.81 43.96 -35.50
CA SER A 157 15.82 44.73 -34.76
C SER A 157 16.49 45.89 -34.02
N ALA A 158 15.76 47.00 -33.84
CA ALA A 158 16.14 48.00 -32.86
C ALA A 158 15.85 47.56 -31.42
N ASP A 159 14.98 46.59 -31.24
CA ASP A 159 14.53 46.08 -29.96
C ASP A 159 15.49 45.00 -29.46
N PRO A 160 16.23 45.20 -28.34
CA PRO A 160 17.00 44.11 -27.70
C PRO A 160 16.05 43.05 -27.13
N VAL A 161 16.57 41.86 -26.93
CA VAL A 161 15.80 40.82 -26.17
C VAL A 161 15.53 41.28 -24.76
N GLY A 162 16.54 41.87 -24.12
CA GLY A 162 16.43 42.58 -22.84
C GLY A 162 16.21 41.72 -21.62
N ALA A 163 16.12 40.42 -21.76
CA ALA A 163 15.92 39.47 -20.65
C ALA A 163 16.53 38.10 -20.96
N PRO A 164 17.07 37.40 -19.97
CA PRO A 164 17.54 36.05 -20.13
C PRO A 164 16.37 35.06 -20.22
N ILE A 165 16.65 33.89 -20.75
CA ILE A 165 15.72 32.77 -20.90
C ILE A 165 16.08 31.71 -19.88
N PHE A 166 15.15 31.39 -19.00
CA PHE A 166 15.22 30.27 -18.07
C PHE A 166 14.58 29.05 -18.73
N TYR A 167 15.21 27.88 -18.62
CA TYR A 167 14.67 26.67 -19.23
C TYR A 167 15.20 25.41 -18.56
N ARG A 168 14.47 24.33 -18.78
CA ARG A 168 14.83 22.98 -18.33
C ARG A 168 15.60 22.26 -19.42
N ASP A 169 16.77 21.76 -19.11
CA ASP A 169 17.65 20.97 -19.96
C ASP A 169 17.54 19.49 -19.56
N VAL A 170 17.01 18.65 -20.45
CA VAL A 170 16.61 17.28 -20.14
C VAL A 170 17.45 16.29 -20.93
N PRO A 171 18.10 15.30 -20.26
CA PRO A 171 18.66 14.16 -20.93
C PRO A 171 17.55 13.27 -21.49
N LEU A 172 17.59 12.98 -22.77
CA LEU A 172 16.66 12.01 -23.37
C LEU A 172 17.37 10.67 -23.48
N MET A 173 17.04 9.76 -22.58
CA MET A 173 17.60 8.40 -22.59
C MET A 173 16.48 7.40 -22.84
N PRO A 174 16.39 6.81 -24.05
CA PRO A 174 15.39 5.81 -24.36
C PRO A 174 15.58 4.53 -23.53
N SER A 175 14.48 3.86 -23.22
CA SER A 175 14.48 2.58 -22.48
C SER A 175 15.29 1.50 -23.19
N LYS A 176 16.01 0.68 -22.44
CA LYS A 176 16.78 -0.47 -22.95
C LYS A 176 15.91 -1.61 -23.48
N THR A 177 14.65 -1.68 -23.11
CA THR A 177 13.82 -2.89 -23.24
C THR A 177 12.83 -2.84 -24.42
N GLU A 178 12.53 -1.67 -24.97
CA GLU A 178 11.54 -1.54 -26.06
C GLU A 178 12.08 -0.60 -27.15
N LYS A 179 12.24 -1.11 -28.36
CA LYS A 179 12.60 -0.30 -29.52
C LYS A 179 11.49 0.71 -29.82
N GLY A 180 11.83 1.99 -29.86
CA GLY A 180 10.91 3.05 -30.28
C GLY A 180 10.00 3.61 -29.19
N VAL A 181 10.01 3.08 -27.97
CA VAL A 181 9.20 3.60 -26.84
C VAL A 181 10.11 4.25 -25.81
N ILE A 182 9.92 5.54 -25.59
CA ILE A 182 10.61 6.25 -24.50
C ILE A 182 9.73 6.15 -23.26
N LYS A 183 10.19 5.38 -22.28
CA LYS A 183 9.59 5.36 -20.93
C LYS A 183 9.98 6.60 -20.13
N PRO A 184 9.28 6.90 -19.01
CA PRO A 184 9.72 7.93 -18.09
C PRO A 184 11.22 7.79 -17.82
N LEU A 185 11.90 8.92 -17.59
CA LEU A 185 13.34 8.95 -17.31
C LEU A 185 13.68 7.94 -16.22
N ASP A 186 14.66 7.09 -16.50
CA ASP A 186 15.27 6.22 -15.48
C ASP A 186 15.68 7.09 -14.28
N SER A 187 15.50 6.61 -13.05
CA SER A 187 15.86 7.32 -11.83
C SER A 187 17.32 7.81 -11.86
N ARG A 188 18.21 7.08 -12.55
CA ARG A 188 19.61 7.48 -12.78
C ARG A 188 19.78 8.67 -13.72
N ALA A 189 18.79 8.97 -14.54
CA ALA A 189 18.81 10.12 -15.43
C ALA A 189 18.19 11.38 -14.83
N VAL A 190 17.43 11.25 -13.75
CA VAL A 190 16.80 12.38 -13.05
C VAL A 190 17.84 13.40 -12.55
N PRO A 191 18.95 13.00 -11.91
CA PRO A 191 19.99 13.95 -11.48
C PRO A 191 20.66 14.70 -12.63
N LEU A 192 20.59 14.19 -13.87
CA LEU A 192 21.15 14.83 -15.05
C LEU A 192 20.24 15.94 -15.63
N ILE A 193 19.03 16.09 -15.11
CA ILE A 193 18.18 17.24 -15.47
C ILE A 193 18.80 18.49 -14.89
N ALA A 194 18.91 19.55 -15.72
CA ALA A 194 19.47 20.81 -15.29
C ALA A 194 18.53 21.97 -15.64
N TRP A 195 18.56 23.02 -14.84
CA TRP A 195 17.95 24.30 -15.17
C TRP A 195 19.05 25.28 -15.54
N ARG A 196 18.81 25.96 -16.65
CA ARG A 196 19.80 26.86 -17.22
C ARG A 196 19.22 28.24 -17.46
N LEU A 197 20.12 29.20 -17.47
CA LEU A 197 19.83 30.57 -17.88
C LEU A 197 20.63 30.92 -19.13
N ARG A 198 19.92 31.36 -20.19
CA ARG A 198 20.48 31.76 -21.46
C ARG A 198 20.38 33.27 -21.64
N ASP A 199 21.48 33.92 -21.63
CA ASP A 199 21.66 35.27 -22.14
C ASP A 199 22.02 35.18 -23.66
N VAL A 200 21.23 35.75 -24.53
CA VAL A 200 21.46 35.65 -25.97
C VAL A 200 22.75 36.37 -26.42
N ALA A 201 23.27 37.28 -25.59
CA ALA A 201 24.51 37.97 -25.82
C ALA A 201 25.75 37.10 -25.51
N ARG A 202 25.57 35.90 -24.95
CA ARG A 202 26.64 34.95 -24.64
C ARG A 202 26.57 33.74 -25.54
N THR A 203 27.69 33.07 -25.76
CA THR A 203 27.74 31.88 -26.63
C THR A 203 27.24 30.59 -25.95
N ARG A 204 27.18 30.53 -24.61
CA ARG A 204 26.75 29.36 -23.84
C ARG A 204 25.78 29.74 -22.74
N SER A 205 24.95 28.80 -22.35
CA SER A 205 24.05 28.93 -21.19
C SER A 205 24.76 28.60 -19.91
N ARG A 206 24.34 29.24 -18.80
CA ARG A 206 24.82 28.95 -17.46
C ARG A 206 23.91 27.93 -16.80
N VAL A 207 24.48 26.93 -16.13
CA VAL A 207 23.75 26.01 -15.25
C VAL A 207 23.43 26.72 -13.95
N LEU A 208 22.18 26.67 -13.52
CA LEU A 208 21.73 27.23 -12.24
C LEU A 208 21.43 26.17 -11.19
N LEU A 209 20.95 25.02 -11.66
CA LEU A 209 20.54 23.91 -10.82
C LEU A 209 20.77 22.60 -11.57
N GLU A 210 21.43 21.64 -10.98
CA GLU A 210 21.61 20.26 -11.45
C GLU A 210 21.74 19.31 -10.24
N ASP A 211 21.89 18.02 -10.47
CA ASP A 211 22.06 16.97 -9.46
C ASP A 211 20.88 16.82 -8.50
N MET A 212 19.68 17.24 -8.90
CA MET A 212 18.48 16.94 -8.15
C MET A 212 18.08 15.47 -8.31
N HIS A 213 17.83 14.82 -7.19
CA HIS A 213 17.38 13.42 -7.16
C HIS A 213 15.87 13.24 -7.34
N THR A 214 15.14 14.34 -7.37
CA THR A 214 13.71 14.37 -7.66
C THR A 214 13.44 15.20 -8.92
N CYS A 215 12.34 14.92 -9.60
CA CYS A 215 11.98 15.67 -10.79
C CYS A 215 11.30 16.98 -10.38
N ALA A 216 11.76 18.09 -10.97
CA ALA A 216 11.00 19.32 -11.00
C ALA A 216 10.53 19.55 -12.45
N ASN A 217 9.24 19.84 -12.65
CA ASN A 217 8.66 19.81 -13.99
C ASN A 217 8.45 21.22 -14.55
N CYS A 218 7.31 21.83 -14.25
CA CYS A 218 6.97 23.14 -14.76
C CYS A 218 7.50 24.23 -13.85
N HIS A 219 7.84 25.36 -14.45
CA HIS A 219 8.21 26.58 -13.72
C HIS A 219 7.43 27.77 -14.28
N SER A 220 7.29 28.80 -13.49
CA SER A 220 6.77 30.08 -13.91
C SER A 220 7.32 31.20 -13.02
N PHE A 221 7.43 32.40 -13.61
CA PHE A 221 7.88 33.57 -12.88
C PHE A 221 6.74 34.60 -12.75
N SER A 222 6.80 35.42 -11.69
CA SER A 222 5.98 36.60 -11.61
C SER A 222 6.33 37.61 -12.71
N GLY A 223 5.40 38.50 -13.08
CA GLY A 223 5.64 39.49 -14.14
C GLY A 223 6.80 40.46 -13.85
N ASP A 224 7.09 40.70 -12.59
CA ASP A 224 8.24 41.50 -12.15
C ASP A 224 9.54 40.71 -11.99
N GLY A 225 9.49 39.39 -12.20
CA GLY A 225 10.64 38.49 -12.07
C GLY A 225 11.12 38.24 -10.66
N LYS A 226 10.37 38.66 -9.62
CA LYS A 226 10.82 38.53 -8.19
C LYS A 226 10.41 37.22 -7.53
N THR A 227 9.51 36.46 -8.12
CA THR A 227 9.03 35.18 -7.58
C THR A 227 9.18 34.09 -8.61
N LEU A 228 9.81 32.99 -8.24
CA LEU A 228 9.86 31.75 -8.99
C LEU A 228 8.90 30.73 -8.36
N GLY A 229 8.02 30.20 -9.20
CA GLY A 229 7.23 29.01 -8.90
C GLY A 229 7.75 27.81 -9.67
N MET A 230 7.80 26.64 -9.04
CA MET A 230 8.29 25.42 -9.69
C MET A 230 7.59 24.19 -9.10
N ASP A 231 7.05 23.32 -9.96
CA ASP A 231 6.54 22.01 -9.54
C ASP A 231 7.73 21.17 -9.05
N LEU A 232 7.56 20.49 -7.94
CA LEU A 232 8.55 19.61 -7.33
C LEU A 232 7.91 18.24 -7.06
N ASP A 233 8.55 17.17 -7.49
CA ASP A 233 8.11 15.84 -7.13
C ASP A 233 8.54 15.56 -5.68
N GLY A 234 7.55 15.26 -4.86
CA GLY A 234 7.77 14.87 -3.48
C GLY A 234 8.05 13.37 -3.33
N PRO A 235 8.05 12.90 -2.08
CA PRO A 235 8.27 11.49 -1.77
C PRO A 235 7.31 10.58 -2.54
N GLU A 236 7.79 9.40 -2.91
CA GLU A 236 7.01 8.40 -3.66
C GLU A 236 6.42 8.94 -4.99
N ASN A 237 7.14 9.87 -5.62
CA ASN A 237 6.70 10.53 -6.87
C ASN A 237 5.40 11.36 -6.69
N ASP A 238 5.19 11.92 -5.50
CA ASP A 238 4.06 12.80 -5.21
C ASP A 238 4.13 14.08 -6.07
N LYS A 239 3.21 14.22 -7.02
CA LYS A 239 3.10 15.38 -7.91
C LYS A 239 2.33 16.55 -7.30
N SER A 240 2.07 16.53 -6.01
CA SER A 240 1.27 17.55 -5.33
C SER A 240 2.08 18.74 -4.82
N LEU A 241 3.38 18.76 -4.99
CA LEU A 241 4.24 19.78 -4.43
C LEU A 241 4.55 20.89 -5.43
N TYR A 242 4.55 22.11 -4.93
CA TYR A 242 4.89 23.32 -5.67
C TYR A 242 5.72 24.24 -4.80
N THR A 243 6.76 24.83 -5.37
CA THR A 243 7.60 25.81 -4.65
C THR A 243 7.21 27.22 -5.03
N LEU A 244 7.33 28.14 -4.10
CA LEU A 244 7.08 29.57 -4.34
C LEU A 244 8.17 30.39 -3.61
N ALA A 245 9.27 30.62 -4.31
CA ALA A 245 10.48 31.20 -3.74
C ALA A 245 10.76 32.61 -4.26
N ALA A 246 11.32 33.47 -3.42
CA ALA A 246 11.80 34.78 -3.85
C ALA A 246 13.05 34.64 -4.70
N VAL A 247 13.08 35.33 -5.84
CA VAL A 247 14.23 35.36 -6.74
C VAL A 247 15.35 36.17 -6.11
N GLN A 248 16.52 35.54 -5.99
CA GLN A 248 17.76 36.08 -5.46
C GLN A 248 18.93 35.63 -6.32
N GLN A 249 20.07 36.32 -6.21
CA GLN A 249 21.27 35.95 -6.97
C GLN A 249 21.74 34.53 -6.62
N LYS A 250 21.71 34.14 -5.34
CA LYS A 250 21.92 32.78 -4.85
C LYS A 250 20.64 32.35 -4.15
N MET A 251 19.84 31.57 -4.83
CA MET A 251 18.55 31.10 -4.33
C MET A 251 18.73 29.83 -3.51
N THR A 252 17.93 29.71 -2.46
CA THR A 252 17.79 28.46 -1.70
C THR A 252 16.30 28.19 -1.53
N ILE A 253 15.85 27.07 -2.07
CA ILE A 253 14.45 26.60 -1.92
C ILE A 253 14.41 25.64 -0.75
N ARG A 254 13.78 26.05 0.33
CA ARG A 254 13.65 25.30 1.57
C ARG A 254 12.23 24.70 1.67
N ASN A 255 12.03 23.85 2.65
CA ASN A 255 10.72 23.22 2.89
C ASN A 255 9.62 24.25 3.19
N GLU A 256 9.94 25.39 3.79
CA GLU A 256 9.02 26.51 4.03
C GLU A 256 8.49 27.17 2.75
N ASP A 257 9.25 27.03 1.64
CA ASP A 257 8.86 27.51 0.32
C ASP A 257 7.97 26.49 -0.44
N VAL A 258 7.80 25.28 0.12
CA VAL A 258 7.06 24.18 -0.52
C VAL A 258 5.60 24.21 -0.09
N ILE A 259 4.72 24.15 -1.06
CA ILE A 259 3.26 24.07 -0.90
C ILE A 259 2.83 22.68 -1.33
N SER A 260 2.11 21.95 -0.50
CA SER A 260 1.47 20.71 -0.90
C SER A 260 -0.01 20.97 -1.21
N TRP A 261 -0.41 20.75 -2.45
CA TRP A 261 -1.81 20.89 -2.87
C TRP A 261 -2.74 19.93 -2.11
N THR A 262 -2.20 18.84 -1.59
CA THR A 262 -2.94 17.84 -0.80
C THR A 262 -3.24 18.29 0.62
N SER A 263 -2.49 19.26 1.15
CA SER A 263 -2.65 19.74 2.53
C SER A 263 -3.88 20.65 2.75
N PHE A 264 -4.51 21.13 1.67
CA PHE A 264 -5.67 22.03 1.77
C PHE A 264 -6.98 21.23 1.84
N ARG A 265 -7.90 21.68 2.72
CA ARG A 265 -9.21 21.07 3.00
C ARG A 265 -10.35 22.01 2.61
N GLY A 266 -11.57 21.58 2.87
CA GLY A 266 -12.80 22.34 2.64
C GLY A 266 -13.57 21.80 1.45
N GLU A 267 -14.11 22.66 0.60
CA GLU A 267 -14.94 22.32 -0.57
C GLU A 267 -14.24 21.36 -1.57
N LEU A 268 -12.93 21.24 -1.50
CA LEU A 268 -12.12 20.39 -2.37
C LEU A 268 -11.98 18.93 -1.88
N GLY A 269 -12.49 18.56 -0.70
CA GLY A 269 -12.41 17.21 -0.14
C GLY A 269 -11.00 16.81 0.32
N ASN A 270 -10.80 15.52 0.68
CA ASN A 270 -9.55 14.99 1.30
C ASN A 270 -8.67 14.15 0.38
N GLN A 271 -8.90 14.14 -0.94
CA GLN A 271 -8.15 13.32 -1.88
C GLN A 271 -6.76 13.91 -2.18
N LEU A 272 -5.80 13.03 -2.57
CA LEU A 272 -4.53 13.43 -3.16
C LEU A 272 -4.78 14.34 -4.38
N ARG A 273 -4.07 15.47 -4.45
CA ARG A 273 -4.24 16.47 -5.49
C ARG A 273 -2.92 16.72 -6.18
N GLU A 274 -2.84 16.32 -7.41
CA GLU A 274 -1.74 16.71 -8.29
C GLU A 274 -2.07 18.08 -8.88
N GLY A 275 -1.11 19.01 -8.83
CA GLY A 275 -1.18 20.27 -9.56
C GLY A 275 -0.65 20.09 -10.98
N PHE A 276 -1.32 20.65 -11.96
CA PHE A 276 -0.88 20.58 -13.35
C PHE A 276 -0.76 21.98 -13.97
N MET A 277 0.44 22.29 -14.49
CA MET A 277 0.73 23.56 -15.16
C MET A 277 0.47 24.78 -14.28
N SER A 278 0.98 24.77 -13.08
CA SER A 278 0.85 25.85 -12.11
C SER A 278 1.51 27.14 -12.63
N GLN A 279 0.84 28.28 -12.45
CA GLN A 279 1.32 29.58 -12.92
C GLN A 279 1.24 30.61 -11.80
N VAL A 280 2.35 31.30 -11.57
CA VAL A 280 2.44 32.41 -10.61
C VAL A 280 1.75 33.65 -11.18
N SER A 281 1.03 34.38 -10.35
CA SER A 281 0.41 35.65 -10.74
C SER A 281 1.45 36.73 -11.05
N PRO A 282 1.10 37.76 -11.83
CA PRO A 282 2.05 38.83 -12.15
C PRO A 282 2.67 39.54 -10.95
N ASP A 283 1.94 39.63 -9.84
CA ASP A 283 2.39 40.21 -8.56
C ASP A 283 3.11 39.24 -7.63
N GLY A 284 3.27 37.94 -8.02
CA GLY A 284 3.94 36.89 -7.24
C GLY A 284 3.19 36.41 -6.00
N ARG A 285 1.95 36.84 -5.78
CA ARG A 285 1.18 36.55 -4.55
C ARG A 285 0.28 35.31 -4.66
N ARG A 286 -0.10 34.95 -5.89
CA ARG A 286 -1.07 33.91 -6.15
C ARG A 286 -0.54 32.89 -7.14
N VAL A 287 -1.08 31.69 -7.07
CA VAL A 287 -0.80 30.61 -8.04
C VAL A 287 -2.12 30.06 -8.53
N VAL A 288 -2.27 29.90 -9.84
CA VAL A 288 -3.37 29.13 -10.44
C VAL A 288 -2.83 27.77 -10.88
N THR A 289 -3.60 26.71 -10.62
CA THR A 289 -3.25 25.35 -11.05
C THR A 289 -4.48 24.57 -11.44
N THR A 290 -4.30 23.48 -12.17
CA THR A 290 -5.35 22.50 -12.48
C THR A 290 -5.24 21.33 -11.51
N ILE A 291 -6.35 20.96 -10.87
CA ILE A 291 -6.42 19.78 -10.00
C ILE A 291 -7.55 18.84 -10.42
N LYS A 292 -7.50 17.60 -9.96
CA LYS A 292 -8.58 16.63 -10.12
C LYS A 292 -9.85 17.15 -9.40
N PRO A 293 -11.03 17.13 -10.05
CA PRO A 293 -12.27 17.52 -9.39
C PRO A 293 -12.61 16.61 -8.21
N PRO A 294 -13.16 17.16 -7.10
CA PRO A 294 -13.66 16.36 -5.98
C PRO A 294 -14.73 15.34 -6.42
N GLY A 295 -14.76 14.16 -5.78
CA GLY A 295 -15.75 13.12 -6.08
C GLY A 295 -15.57 12.40 -7.42
N THR A 296 -14.51 12.68 -8.17
CA THR A 296 -14.23 11.99 -9.45
C THR A 296 -13.71 10.58 -9.18
N PRO A 297 -14.38 9.51 -9.68
CA PRO A 297 -13.91 8.14 -9.50
C PRO A 297 -12.63 7.86 -10.28
N GLY A 298 -11.87 6.85 -9.81
CA GLY A 298 -10.64 6.37 -10.43
C GLY A 298 -9.38 7.20 -10.09
N PRO A 299 -8.20 6.59 -10.21
CA PRO A 299 -6.94 7.21 -9.82
C PRO A 299 -6.44 8.26 -10.84
N HIS A 300 -6.85 8.18 -12.11
CA HIS A 300 -6.29 8.99 -13.18
C HIS A 300 -7.24 10.09 -13.66
N PHE A 301 -6.71 11.31 -13.77
CA PHE A 301 -7.42 12.44 -14.37
C PHE A 301 -6.67 13.02 -15.58
N TYR A 302 -5.65 12.32 -16.04
CA TYR A 302 -4.84 12.68 -17.21
C TYR A 302 -4.61 11.45 -18.10
N TYR A 303 -4.36 11.73 -19.37
CA TYR A 303 -3.93 10.75 -20.36
C TYR A 303 -2.42 10.79 -20.50
N VAL A 304 -1.80 9.61 -20.56
CA VAL A 304 -0.37 9.46 -20.80
C VAL A 304 -0.18 8.41 -21.88
N ALA A 305 0.51 8.75 -22.94
CA ALA A 305 0.92 7.79 -23.96
C ALA A 305 2.27 8.15 -24.55
N ASN A 306 3.04 7.15 -24.94
CA ASN A 306 4.29 7.35 -25.66
C ASN A 306 4.02 7.41 -27.17
N PHE A 307 4.84 8.15 -27.91
CA PHE A 307 4.81 8.07 -29.38
C PHE A 307 5.57 6.84 -29.86
N GLU A 308 5.13 6.27 -30.97
CA GLU A 308 5.87 5.23 -31.70
C GLU A 308 7.21 5.77 -32.25
N ASP A 309 7.21 7.02 -32.68
CA ASP A 309 8.41 7.71 -33.13
C ASP A 309 9.25 8.19 -31.94
N TYR A 310 10.43 7.59 -31.74
CA TYR A 310 11.35 7.88 -30.64
C TYR A 310 11.79 9.36 -30.55
N ARG A 311 11.63 10.13 -31.61
CA ARG A 311 11.90 11.57 -31.62
C ARG A 311 10.92 12.34 -30.74
N PHE A 312 9.73 11.81 -30.50
CA PHE A 312 8.71 12.40 -29.68
C PHE A 312 8.59 11.57 -28.41
N LEU A 313 8.62 12.25 -27.29
CA LEU A 313 8.51 11.65 -25.98
C LEU A 313 7.07 11.20 -25.70
N GLN A 314 6.69 11.30 -24.50
CA GLN A 314 5.38 11.07 -23.96
C GLN A 314 4.46 12.26 -24.20
N VAL A 315 3.21 12.04 -24.58
CA VAL A 315 2.15 13.03 -24.36
C VAL A 315 1.58 12.87 -22.98
N PHE A 316 1.29 13.99 -22.35
CA PHE A 316 0.67 14.06 -21.05
C PHE A 316 -0.30 15.22 -21.04
N TYR A 317 -1.59 14.97 -20.81
CA TYR A 317 -2.60 16.01 -20.71
C TYR A 317 -3.78 15.61 -19.83
N PRO A 318 -4.37 16.56 -19.08
CA PRO A 318 -5.54 16.32 -18.28
C PRO A 318 -6.76 15.97 -19.14
N THR A 319 -7.56 15.02 -18.69
CA THR A 319 -8.84 14.65 -19.31
C THR A 319 -10.01 15.06 -18.45
N ARG A 320 -9.72 15.41 -17.19
CA ARG A 320 -10.61 16.01 -16.19
C ARG A 320 -9.81 17.04 -15.42
N GLY A 321 -10.40 18.10 -14.98
CA GLY A 321 -9.70 19.11 -14.21
C GLY A 321 -10.50 20.37 -13.97
N ILE A 322 -10.32 20.96 -12.81
CA ILE A 322 -10.86 22.27 -12.45
C ILE A 322 -9.71 23.23 -12.16
N LEU A 323 -9.94 24.53 -12.40
CA LEU A 323 -8.98 25.53 -11.98
C LEU A 323 -9.20 25.87 -10.51
N VAL A 324 -8.09 25.85 -9.78
CA VAL A 324 -8.03 26.35 -8.42
C VAL A 324 -6.94 27.41 -8.31
N TRP A 325 -7.08 28.30 -7.36
CA TRP A 325 -6.07 29.32 -7.10
C TRP A 325 -5.68 29.32 -5.61
N TYR A 326 -4.41 29.52 -5.40
CA TYR A 326 -3.79 29.61 -4.08
C TYR A 326 -3.43 31.06 -3.78
N ASP A 327 -3.77 31.54 -2.58
CA ASP A 327 -3.32 32.82 -2.05
C ASP A 327 -2.21 32.59 -1.01
N ARG A 328 -1.04 33.18 -1.26
CA ARG A 328 0.15 33.01 -0.40
C ARG A 328 -0.06 33.63 0.98
N ASP A 329 -0.69 34.79 1.05
CA ASP A 329 -0.85 35.54 2.30
C ASP A 329 -1.94 34.89 3.16
N ALA A 330 -3.05 34.48 2.56
CA ALA A 330 -4.14 33.79 3.23
C ALA A 330 -3.85 32.30 3.47
N ARG A 331 -2.89 31.72 2.76
CA ARG A 331 -2.58 30.27 2.75
C ARG A 331 -3.81 29.41 2.45
N LYS A 332 -4.59 29.82 1.46
CA LYS A 332 -5.84 29.13 1.08
C LYS A 332 -5.80 28.71 -0.37
N LEU A 333 -6.32 27.52 -0.63
CA LEU A 333 -6.57 26.98 -1.97
C LEU A 333 -8.08 26.96 -2.19
N GLN A 334 -8.54 27.56 -3.29
CA GLN A 334 -9.96 27.73 -3.58
C GLN A 334 -10.27 27.42 -5.04
N PRO A 335 -11.44 26.83 -5.39
CA PRO A 335 -11.86 26.71 -6.76
C PRO A 335 -12.12 28.11 -7.37
N LEU A 336 -11.94 28.22 -8.70
CA LEU A 336 -12.27 29.42 -9.44
C LEU A 336 -13.68 29.26 -10.00
N PRO A 337 -14.69 29.96 -9.45
CA PRO A 337 -16.06 29.86 -9.95
C PRO A 337 -16.20 30.15 -11.43
N GLY A 338 -16.84 29.24 -12.17
CA GLY A 338 -16.98 29.22 -13.61
C GLY A 338 -15.91 28.46 -14.36
N ALA A 339 -14.80 28.09 -13.71
CA ALA A 339 -13.81 27.14 -14.20
C ALA A 339 -13.64 25.93 -13.27
N ASP A 340 -14.69 25.62 -12.51
CA ASP A 340 -14.81 24.55 -11.51
C ASP A 340 -15.88 23.50 -11.87
N ASP A 341 -16.46 23.59 -13.07
CA ASP A 341 -17.45 22.64 -13.58
C ASP A 341 -16.79 21.33 -14.03
N ALA A 342 -16.99 20.25 -13.26
CA ALA A 342 -16.39 18.91 -13.49
C ALA A 342 -16.85 18.23 -14.81
N ARG A 343 -17.89 18.76 -15.50
CA ARG A 343 -18.28 18.28 -16.84
C ARG A 343 -17.24 18.65 -17.90
N TYR A 344 -16.34 19.55 -17.58
CA TYR A 344 -15.27 20.00 -18.45
C TYR A 344 -13.91 19.75 -17.80
N VAL A 345 -12.89 19.67 -18.62
CA VAL A 345 -11.51 19.85 -18.18
C VAL A 345 -11.09 21.31 -18.43
N HIS A 346 -10.61 21.97 -17.39
CA HIS A 346 -10.06 23.31 -17.41
C HIS A 346 -8.57 23.22 -17.08
N THR A 347 -7.71 23.67 -17.96
CA THR A 347 -6.25 23.50 -17.78
C THR A 347 -5.45 24.60 -18.50
N ASN A 348 -4.14 24.63 -18.27
CA ASN A 348 -3.20 25.58 -18.86
C ASN A 348 -3.62 27.04 -18.69
N ALA A 349 -4.11 27.40 -17.51
CA ALA A 349 -4.48 28.79 -17.24
C ALA A 349 -3.24 29.67 -17.16
N VAL A 350 -3.30 30.82 -17.81
CA VAL A 350 -2.30 31.89 -17.70
C VAL A 350 -2.97 33.18 -17.27
N TRP A 351 -2.30 33.93 -16.43
CA TRP A 351 -2.72 35.25 -15.99
C TRP A 351 -2.64 36.29 -17.11
N SER A 352 -3.60 37.21 -17.18
CA SER A 352 -3.41 38.46 -17.91
C SER A 352 -2.27 39.26 -17.27
N PRO A 353 -1.52 40.08 -18.03
CA PRO A 353 -0.44 40.88 -17.47
C PRO A 353 -0.86 41.80 -16.34
N ASP A 354 -2.10 42.25 -16.34
CA ASP A 354 -2.72 43.12 -15.30
C ASP A 354 -3.36 42.34 -14.15
N GLY A 355 -3.31 40.98 -14.18
CA GLY A 355 -3.85 40.08 -13.15
C GLY A 355 -5.37 40.02 -13.07
N LYS A 356 -6.11 40.58 -14.01
CA LYS A 356 -7.59 40.73 -13.94
C LYS A 356 -8.37 39.54 -14.46
N TYR A 357 -7.78 38.75 -15.35
CA TYR A 357 -8.42 37.58 -15.96
C TYR A 357 -7.43 36.45 -16.26
N PHE A 358 -7.97 35.30 -16.56
CA PHE A 358 -7.22 34.15 -17.10
C PHE A 358 -7.60 33.85 -18.53
N VAL A 359 -6.63 33.38 -19.29
CA VAL A 359 -6.87 32.61 -20.50
C VAL A 359 -6.49 31.16 -20.23
N PHE A 360 -7.36 30.22 -20.57
CA PHE A 360 -7.15 28.81 -20.28
C PHE A 360 -7.72 27.90 -21.36
N ALA A 361 -7.26 26.67 -21.41
CA ALA A 361 -7.76 25.62 -22.30
C ALA A 361 -8.92 24.86 -21.64
N ARG A 362 -10.01 24.62 -22.39
CA ARG A 362 -11.21 23.92 -21.96
C ARG A 362 -11.66 22.90 -22.99
N ALA A 363 -12.01 21.69 -22.55
CA ALA A 363 -12.66 20.66 -23.36
C ALA A 363 -13.75 19.94 -22.54
N GLU A 364 -14.58 19.12 -23.17
CA GLU A 364 -15.44 18.20 -22.43
C GLU A 364 -14.60 17.17 -21.69
N ALA A 365 -14.95 16.90 -20.43
CA ALA A 365 -14.27 15.88 -19.64
C ALA A 365 -14.56 14.48 -20.19
N LYS A 366 -13.53 13.70 -20.40
CA LYS A 366 -13.63 12.33 -20.92
C LYS A 366 -12.84 11.36 -20.04
N ASP A 367 -13.26 10.09 -20.04
CA ASP A 367 -12.45 9.03 -19.46
C ASP A 367 -11.37 8.62 -20.48
N PRO A 368 -10.09 8.76 -20.17
CA PRO A 368 -9.01 8.37 -21.07
C PRO A 368 -8.86 6.84 -21.21
N TYR A 369 -9.43 6.08 -20.26
CA TYR A 369 -9.31 4.63 -20.19
C TYR A 369 -10.71 3.98 -20.00
N PRO A 370 -11.60 4.07 -21.01
CA PRO A 370 -12.96 3.57 -20.85
C PRO A 370 -12.99 2.06 -20.63
N ALA A 371 -13.78 1.63 -19.66
CA ALA A 371 -13.94 0.20 -19.34
C ALA A 371 -14.44 -0.58 -20.56
N GLY A 372 -13.72 -1.64 -20.93
CA GLY A 372 -14.04 -2.47 -22.10
C GLY A 372 -13.65 -1.87 -23.46
N GLY A 373 -13.05 -0.68 -23.48
CA GLY A 373 -12.52 -0.05 -24.68
C GLY A 373 -11.16 -0.61 -25.10
N LYS A 374 -10.89 -0.58 -26.43
CA LYS A 374 -9.55 -0.84 -26.94
C LYS A 374 -8.64 0.34 -26.57
N MET A 375 -7.64 0.09 -25.74
CA MET A 375 -6.66 1.12 -25.39
C MET A 375 -5.77 1.46 -26.57
N ALA A 376 -5.47 2.75 -26.74
CA ALA A 376 -4.45 3.21 -27.68
C ALA A 376 -3.08 2.62 -27.29
N ALA A 377 -2.40 2.02 -28.27
CA ALA A 377 -1.07 1.44 -28.03
C ALA A 377 0.01 2.54 -27.94
N TYR A 378 -0.22 3.67 -28.61
CA TYR A 378 0.70 4.82 -28.65
C TYR A 378 -0.07 6.12 -28.94
N ALA A 379 0.54 7.24 -28.70
CA ALA A 379 -0.02 8.55 -29.08
C ALA A 379 -0.14 8.65 -30.61
N ASN A 380 -1.25 9.20 -31.09
CA ASN A 380 -1.70 9.20 -32.51
C ASN A 380 -2.21 7.81 -33.01
N ASP A 381 -2.42 6.83 -32.15
CA ASP A 381 -3.16 5.62 -32.49
C ASP A 381 -4.61 6.00 -32.87
N PRO A 382 -5.23 5.36 -33.88
CA PRO A 382 -6.66 5.57 -34.17
C PRO A 382 -7.61 5.32 -33.02
N ALA A 383 -7.21 4.53 -32.02
CA ALA A 383 -7.95 4.28 -30.80
C ALA A 383 -7.73 5.35 -29.70
N GLU A 384 -6.87 6.34 -29.93
CA GLU A 384 -6.66 7.42 -28.97
C GLU A 384 -7.95 8.25 -28.79
N VAL A 385 -8.38 8.40 -27.53
CA VAL A 385 -9.57 9.20 -27.22
C VAL A 385 -9.33 10.67 -27.61
N PRO A 386 -10.10 11.24 -28.53
CA PRO A 386 -9.88 12.60 -28.96
C PRO A 386 -10.34 13.60 -27.90
N ILE A 387 -9.41 14.46 -27.45
CA ILE A 387 -9.70 15.60 -26.61
C ILE A 387 -9.20 16.84 -27.31
N GLN A 388 -10.12 17.71 -27.71
CA GLN A 388 -9.84 18.95 -28.40
C GLN A 388 -10.16 20.12 -27.48
N TYR A 389 -9.16 20.88 -27.13
CA TYR A 389 -9.29 22.04 -26.27
C TYR A 389 -9.61 23.28 -27.07
N ASP A 390 -10.46 24.10 -26.52
CA ASP A 390 -10.74 25.48 -26.95
C ASP A 390 -10.19 26.48 -25.95
N LEU A 391 -9.76 27.64 -26.37
CA LEU A 391 -9.32 28.70 -25.47
C LEU A 391 -10.50 29.54 -25.00
N TYR A 392 -10.54 29.75 -23.69
CA TYR A 392 -11.54 30.57 -23.01
C TYR A 392 -10.85 31.64 -22.18
N ARG A 393 -11.56 32.76 -22.00
CA ARG A 393 -11.21 33.82 -21.06
C ARG A 393 -12.20 33.84 -19.91
N ILE A 394 -11.72 34.04 -18.66
CA ILE A 394 -12.54 34.18 -17.48
C ILE A 394 -11.99 35.32 -16.59
N PRO A 395 -12.82 36.23 -16.05
CA PRO A 395 -12.35 37.23 -15.11
C PRO A 395 -11.91 36.56 -13.78
N PHE A 396 -10.92 37.14 -13.12
CA PHE A 396 -10.50 36.71 -11.78
C PHE A 396 -11.41 37.27 -10.69
N ASN A 397 -11.70 38.56 -10.73
CA ASN A 397 -12.59 39.23 -9.78
C ASN A 397 -12.31 38.91 -8.29
N ASP A 398 -11.02 39.02 -7.90
CA ASP A 398 -10.54 38.64 -6.57
C ASP A 398 -10.98 37.24 -6.12
N GLY A 399 -10.91 36.29 -7.05
CA GLY A 399 -11.26 34.89 -6.81
C GLY A 399 -12.73 34.52 -6.98
N LYS A 400 -13.59 35.49 -7.25
CA LYS A 400 -15.05 35.28 -7.50
C LYS A 400 -15.34 34.72 -8.89
N GLY A 401 -14.34 34.74 -9.78
CA GLY A 401 -14.48 34.21 -11.13
C GLY A 401 -15.54 34.90 -11.97
N GLY A 402 -16.22 34.12 -12.80
CA GLY A 402 -17.26 34.61 -13.67
C GLY A 402 -17.67 33.62 -14.75
N LYS A 403 -18.35 34.10 -15.78
CA LYS A 403 -18.73 33.26 -16.93
C LYS A 403 -17.55 33.12 -17.90
N PRO A 404 -17.12 31.91 -18.25
CA PRO A 404 -16.10 31.73 -19.25
C PRO A 404 -16.60 32.12 -20.66
N GLU A 405 -15.77 32.84 -21.39
CA GLU A 405 -16.04 33.29 -22.76
C GLU A 405 -15.05 32.65 -23.73
N ALA A 406 -15.56 32.01 -24.78
CA ALA A 406 -14.71 31.43 -25.83
C ALA A 406 -13.99 32.51 -26.61
N ILE A 407 -12.70 32.34 -26.87
CA ILE A 407 -11.89 33.26 -27.64
C ILE A 407 -12.12 32.99 -29.14
N ALA A 408 -12.75 33.91 -29.84
CA ALA A 408 -12.97 33.79 -31.28
C ALA A 408 -11.63 33.62 -32.01
N GLY A 409 -11.57 32.65 -32.95
CA GLY A 409 -10.37 32.25 -33.67
C GLY A 409 -9.48 31.25 -33.01
N ALA A 410 -9.62 31.06 -31.68
CA ALA A 410 -8.89 30.05 -30.91
C ALA A 410 -9.83 29.05 -30.24
N SER A 411 -11.07 28.95 -30.74
CA SER A 411 -12.10 28.06 -30.21
C SER A 411 -13.02 27.59 -31.32
N ARG A 412 -13.56 26.38 -31.20
CA ARG A 412 -14.56 25.77 -32.11
C ARG A 412 -14.10 25.69 -33.55
N ASN A 413 -12.79 25.50 -33.75
CA ASN A 413 -12.16 25.38 -35.09
C ASN A 413 -11.87 23.93 -35.49
N GLY A 414 -12.32 22.94 -34.68
CA GLY A 414 -12.09 21.52 -34.95
C GLY A 414 -10.69 21.02 -34.63
N MET A 415 -9.89 21.87 -33.99
CA MET A 415 -8.52 21.59 -33.58
C MET A 415 -8.40 21.68 -32.05
N SER A 416 -7.32 21.18 -31.52
CA SER A 416 -6.97 21.35 -30.10
C SER A 416 -6.10 22.59 -29.93
N ASN A 417 -6.62 23.60 -29.25
CA ASN A 417 -5.96 24.87 -28.99
C ASN A 417 -5.52 24.95 -27.53
N SER A 418 -4.21 25.07 -27.29
CA SER A 418 -3.65 24.92 -25.97
C SER A 418 -2.46 25.83 -25.72
N PHE A 419 -1.98 25.86 -24.50
CA PHE A 419 -0.77 26.60 -24.14
C PHE A 419 -0.82 28.11 -24.50
N PRO A 420 -1.85 28.82 -24.09
CA PRO A 420 -1.89 30.26 -24.37
C PRO A 420 -0.79 30.99 -23.60
N LYS A 421 -0.21 32.00 -24.24
CA LYS A 421 0.62 33.02 -23.58
C LYS A 421 0.14 34.39 -24.07
N ILE A 422 -0.05 35.32 -23.17
CA ILE A 422 -0.53 36.66 -23.43
C ILE A 422 0.70 37.58 -23.56
N SER A 423 0.72 38.43 -24.57
CA SER A 423 1.80 39.41 -24.71
C SER A 423 1.80 40.38 -23.52
N PRO A 424 2.96 40.92 -23.09
CA PRO A 424 3.06 41.82 -21.92
C PRO A 424 2.20 43.09 -22.04
N ASP A 425 1.90 43.54 -23.25
CA ASP A 425 1.00 44.65 -23.52
C ASP A 425 -0.50 44.28 -23.54
N GLY A 426 -0.80 42.97 -23.32
CA GLY A 426 -2.17 42.44 -23.26
C GLY A 426 -2.89 42.40 -24.62
N ARG A 427 -2.22 42.66 -25.76
CA ARG A 427 -2.88 42.79 -27.08
C ARG A 427 -3.00 41.46 -27.82
N TRP A 428 -2.09 40.53 -27.61
CA TRP A 428 -1.97 39.29 -28.38
C TRP A 428 -1.96 38.05 -27.47
N ILE A 429 -2.53 36.98 -28.03
CA ILE A 429 -2.39 35.62 -27.46
C ILE A 429 -1.71 34.75 -28.48
N VAL A 430 -0.58 34.16 -28.12
CA VAL A 430 0.06 33.08 -28.90
C VAL A 430 -0.34 31.76 -28.24
N PHE A 431 -0.66 30.77 -29.06
CA PHE A 431 -1.09 29.45 -28.59
C PHE A 431 -0.60 28.34 -29.54
N VAL A 432 -0.64 27.10 -29.04
CA VAL A 432 -0.33 25.88 -29.82
C VAL A 432 -1.63 25.31 -30.36
N GLU A 433 -1.67 25.01 -31.65
CA GLU A 433 -2.72 24.26 -32.32
C GLU A 433 -2.19 22.90 -32.74
N ALA A 434 -2.94 21.81 -32.44
CA ALA A 434 -2.68 20.45 -32.86
C ALA A 434 -3.99 19.72 -33.15
N ARG A 435 -3.96 18.51 -33.74
CA ARG A 435 -5.18 17.73 -34.00
C ARG A 435 -5.85 17.22 -32.73
N ASN A 436 -5.07 16.88 -31.72
CA ASN A 436 -5.55 16.28 -30.48
C ASN A 436 -4.66 16.65 -29.29
N GLY A 437 -5.25 16.65 -28.09
CA GLY A 437 -4.53 16.80 -26.81
C GLY A 437 -3.80 18.12 -26.65
N LEU A 438 -2.75 18.08 -25.84
CA LEU A 438 -1.85 19.20 -25.55
C LEU A 438 -0.47 18.92 -26.16
N LEU A 439 0.43 19.84 -26.03
CA LEU A 439 1.89 19.89 -26.18
C LEU A 439 2.64 18.74 -26.89
N MET A 440 3.78 19.11 -27.50
CA MET A 440 4.83 18.21 -27.97
C MET A 440 4.42 17.26 -29.11
N ARG A 441 3.30 17.50 -29.75
CA ARG A 441 2.88 16.68 -30.89
C ARG A 441 3.65 17.06 -32.17
N PRO A 442 3.93 16.10 -33.06
CA PRO A 442 4.63 16.36 -34.33
C PRO A 442 3.97 17.42 -35.19
N ASP A 443 2.65 17.50 -35.15
CA ASP A 443 1.81 18.41 -35.93
C ASP A 443 1.55 19.75 -35.26
N SER A 444 2.06 19.98 -34.02
CA SER A 444 1.84 21.24 -33.31
C SER A 444 2.42 22.45 -34.03
N ARG A 445 1.63 23.53 -34.05
CA ARG A 445 1.95 24.81 -34.70
C ARG A 445 1.58 25.99 -33.80
N LEU A 446 2.37 27.03 -33.86
CA LEU A 446 2.08 28.29 -33.20
C LEU A 446 1.12 29.13 -34.03
N TYR A 447 0.11 29.63 -33.34
CA TYR A 447 -0.87 30.61 -33.88
C TYR A 447 -0.90 31.83 -32.98
N ILE A 448 -1.30 32.96 -33.55
CA ILE A 448 -1.48 34.20 -32.82
C ILE A 448 -2.88 34.76 -33.11
N VAL A 449 -3.53 35.27 -32.08
CA VAL A 449 -4.86 35.90 -32.15
C VAL A 449 -4.89 37.15 -31.29
N PRO A 450 -5.67 38.21 -31.66
CA PRO A 450 -5.88 39.33 -30.76
C PRO A 450 -6.47 38.87 -29.42
N ALA A 451 -6.04 39.44 -28.31
CA ALA A 451 -6.54 39.05 -26.98
C ALA A 451 -8.05 39.31 -26.80
N ALA A 452 -8.62 40.25 -27.55
CA ALA A 452 -10.04 40.46 -27.62
C ALA A 452 -10.82 39.42 -28.45
N GLY A 453 -10.12 38.48 -29.07
CA GLY A 453 -10.65 37.54 -30.05
C GLY A 453 -10.63 38.11 -31.46
N GLY A 454 -10.84 37.27 -32.47
CA GLY A 454 -10.82 37.63 -33.87
C GLY A 454 -10.26 36.53 -34.76
N GLN A 455 -9.71 36.86 -35.90
CA GLN A 455 -9.10 35.87 -36.80
C GLN A 455 -7.72 35.45 -36.28
N ALA A 456 -7.55 34.18 -35.95
CA ALA A 456 -6.25 33.61 -35.68
C ALA A 456 -5.46 33.42 -36.98
N ARG A 457 -4.16 33.62 -36.90
CA ARG A 457 -3.26 33.37 -38.01
C ARG A 457 -2.11 32.47 -37.60
N ARG A 458 -1.72 31.58 -38.50
CA ARG A 458 -0.56 30.74 -38.32
C ARG A 458 0.70 31.59 -38.36
N MET A 459 1.59 31.44 -37.41
CA MET A 459 2.84 32.21 -37.36
C MET A 459 3.84 31.72 -38.43
N ARG A 460 4.63 32.67 -38.98
CA ARG A 460 5.67 32.41 -39.98
C ARG A 460 6.89 31.70 -39.38
N CYS A 461 7.16 31.89 -38.11
CA CYS A 461 8.26 31.26 -37.36
C CYS A 461 8.10 29.76 -37.23
N ASN A 462 6.91 29.20 -37.52
CA ASN A 462 6.70 27.74 -37.41
C ASN A 462 7.73 26.96 -38.22
N THR A 463 8.41 26.07 -37.56
CA THR A 463 9.32 25.12 -38.15
C THR A 463 8.58 23.85 -38.61
N PRO A 464 9.15 22.98 -39.41
CA PRO A 464 8.48 21.80 -39.96
C PRO A 464 7.91 20.82 -38.93
N LEU A 465 8.56 20.67 -37.77
CA LEU A 465 8.18 19.69 -36.74
C LEU A 465 8.07 20.33 -35.36
N MET A 466 7.00 20.00 -34.64
CA MET A 466 6.78 20.31 -33.22
C MET A 466 7.18 21.73 -32.82
N ASN A 467 6.24 22.63 -32.74
CA ASN A 467 6.44 23.99 -32.24
C ASN A 467 5.64 24.15 -30.96
N SER A 468 6.33 24.31 -29.82
CA SER A 468 5.72 24.24 -28.50
C SER A 468 6.51 25.06 -27.48
N TRP A 469 6.03 25.12 -26.24
CA TRP A 469 6.71 25.80 -25.14
C TRP A 469 7.20 27.21 -25.49
N HIS A 470 6.29 28.16 -25.59
CA HIS A 470 6.63 29.51 -25.98
C HIS A 470 6.45 30.52 -24.86
N SER A 471 7.22 31.60 -24.90
CA SER A 471 7.17 32.71 -23.94
C SER A 471 7.54 34.02 -24.60
N PHE A 472 6.88 35.10 -24.21
CA PHE A 472 7.21 36.46 -24.64
C PHE A 472 8.36 37.04 -23.83
N SER A 473 9.24 37.81 -24.46
CA SER A 473 10.14 38.74 -23.77
C SER A 473 9.36 39.82 -23.03
N PRO A 474 9.91 40.42 -21.95
CA PRO A 474 9.21 41.46 -21.18
C PRO A 474 8.79 42.71 -22.02
N ASN A 475 9.54 43.04 -23.06
CA ASN A 475 9.21 44.11 -24.00
C ASN A 475 8.16 43.70 -25.07
N GLY A 476 7.72 42.43 -25.10
CA GLY A 476 6.74 41.90 -26.02
C GLY A 476 7.19 41.82 -27.48
N ARG A 477 8.47 42.09 -27.77
CA ARG A 477 9.02 42.12 -29.13
C ARG A 477 9.61 40.80 -29.59
N TRP A 478 9.88 39.88 -28.67
CA TRP A 478 10.47 38.60 -28.96
C TRP A 478 9.62 37.47 -28.38
N LEU A 479 9.56 36.38 -29.12
CA LEU A 479 8.96 35.12 -28.67
C LEU A 479 10.00 34.00 -28.76
N VAL A 480 10.30 33.37 -27.65
CA VAL A 480 11.09 32.14 -27.62
C VAL A 480 10.16 30.95 -27.72
N PHE A 481 10.58 29.87 -28.39
CA PHE A 481 9.85 28.60 -28.44
C PHE A 481 10.78 27.41 -28.68
N SER A 482 10.27 26.21 -28.45
CA SER A 482 11.00 24.95 -28.65
C SER A 482 10.55 24.23 -29.91
N SER A 483 11.50 23.63 -30.65
CA SER A 483 11.21 22.78 -31.82
C SER A 483 12.21 21.65 -32.03
N LYS A 484 11.78 20.60 -32.75
CA LYS A 484 12.58 19.42 -33.15
C LYS A 484 12.95 19.40 -34.63
N SER A 485 12.87 20.53 -35.31
CA SER A 485 13.04 20.59 -36.77
C SER A 485 14.45 20.31 -37.28
N ARG A 486 15.49 20.54 -36.47
CA ARG A 486 16.89 20.39 -36.87
C ARG A 486 17.63 19.24 -36.20
N SER A 487 17.04 18.67 -35.14
CA SER A 487 17.59 17.61 -34.34
C SER A 487 16.47 16.73 -33.79
N PRO A 488 16.73 15.46 -33.47
CA PRO A 488 15.80 14.65 -32.65
C PRO A 488 15.52 15.26 -31.29
N TYR A 489 16.43 16.11 -30.82
CA TYR A 489 16.32 16.80 -29.55
C TYR A 489 15.71 18.18 -29.74
N THR A 490 14.90 18.61 -28.78
CA THR A 490 14.26 19.92 -28.79
C THR A 490 15.31 21.00 -28.68
N GLN A 491 15.28 21.96 -29.59
CA GLN A 491 16.16 23.13 -29.62
C GLN A 491 15.35 24.40 -29.40
N MET A 492 15.99 25.48 -28.98
CA MET A 492 15.38 26.76 -28.68
C MET A 492 15.50 27.71 -29.88
N PHE A 493 14.36 28.27 -30.26
CA PHE A 493 14.26 29.24 -31.35
C PHE A 493 13.68 30.56 -30.85
N LEU A 494 13.99 31.62 -31.55
CA LEU A 494 13.54 33.00 -31.31
C LEU A 494 12.90 33.57 -32.55
N THR A 495 11.85 34.39 -32.42
CA THR A 495 11.25 35.17 -33.49
C THR A 495 10.95 36.59 -33.03
N HIS A 496 11.09 37.55 -33.91
CA HIS A 496 10.69 38.94 -33.66
C HIS A 496 9.21 39.13 -33.94
N LEU A 497 8.55 39.96 -33.18
CA LEU A 497 7.15 40.38 -33.32
C LEU A 497 7.08 41.88 -33.47
N ASP A 498 6.47 42.37 -34.53
CA ASP A 498 6.21 43.78 -34.71
C ASP A 498 5.00 44.28 -33.89
N SER A 499 4.68 45.58 -33.93
CA SER A 499 3.53 46.14 -33.21
C SER A 499 2.17 45.60 -33.66
N GLU A 500 2.08 44.99 -34.84
CA GLU A 500 0.85 44.38 -35.37
C GLU A 500 0.83 42.88 -35.17
N GLY A 501 1.75 42.39 -34.36
CA GLY A 501 1.89 40.97 -34.03
C GLY A 501 2.40 40.11 -35.18
N ARG A 502 2.92 40.69 -36.28
CA ARG A 502 3.51 39.92 -37.37
C ARG A 502 4.88 39.41 -36.96
N ASP A 503 5.12 38.14 -37.17
CA ASP A 503 6.35 37.43 -36.76
C ASP A 503 7.32 37.28 -37.94
N SER A 504 8.63 37.21 -37.61
CA SER A 504 9.72 36.90 -38.51
C SER A 504 9.98 35.38 -38.61
N PRO A 505 10.72 34.90 -39.62
CA PRO A 505 11.23 33.54 -39.60
C PRO A 505 12.03 33.22 -38.34
N ALA A 506 11.99 31.98 -37.89
CA ALA A 506 12.65 31.52 -36.69
C ALA A 506 14.19 31.57 -36.79
N ILE A 507 14.83 32.08 -35.77
CA ILE A 507 16.29 32.01 -35.58
C ILE A 507 16.64 31.08 -34.45
N LEU A 508 17.70 30.25 -34.62
CA LEU A 508 18.16 29.28 -33.65
C LEU A 508 19.02 29.96 -32.57
N ILE A 509 18.75 29.71 -31.32
CA ILE A 509 19.65 30.06 -30.21
C ILE A 509 20.64 28.90 -30.04
N GLU A 510 21.80 29.03 -30.65
CA GLU A 510 22.82 28.00 -30.67
C GLU A 510 23.44 27.75 -29.30
N ASN A 511 23.99 26.55 -29.11
CA ASN A 511 24.73 26.15 -27.89
C ASN A 511 23.93 26.38 -26.57
N SER A 512 22.61 26.26 -26.65
CA SER A 512 21.77 26.32 -25.45
C SER A 512 22.02 25.13 -24.55
N THR A 513 22.23 23.93 -25.14
CA THR A 513 22.56 22.69 -24.42
C THR A 513 23.45 21.81 -25.30
N ALA A 514 23.92 20.66 -24.75
CA ALA A 514 24.61 19.66 -25.54
C ALA A 514 23.69 19.07 -26.63
N ALA A 515 24.26 18.57 -27.72
CA ALA A 515 23.53 18.13 -28.90
C ALA A 515 22.62 16.90 -28.64
N ASN A 516 22.91 16.12 -27.59
CA ASN A 516 22.14 14.97 -27.16
C ASN A 516 21.24 15.29 -25.94
N ARG A 517 20.92 16.53 -25.68
CA ARG A 517 20.03 17.01 -24.63
C ARG A 517 18.91 17.87 -25.22
N ALA A 518 17.78 17.96 -24.55
CA ALA A 518 16.60 18.66 -25.02
C ALA A 518 16.30 19.90 -24.18
N VAL A 519 15.98 21.01 -24.85
CA VAL A 519 15.47 22.25 -24.24
C VAL A 519 13.96 22.15 -24.07
N ASN A 520 13.49 22.23 -22.82
CA ASN A 520 12.06 22.23 -22.50
C ASN A 520 11.69 23.52 -21.73
N ILE A 521 10.47 23.98 -21.94
CA ILE A 521 9.85 25.10 -21.23
C ILE A 521 10.76 26.35 -21.17
N PRO A 522 11.20 26.87 -22.31
CA PRO A 522 11.92 28.14 -22.30
C PRO A 522 10.96 29.27 -21.88
N GLU A 523 11.34 30.03 -20.87
CA GLU A 523 10.60 31.18 -20.38
C GLU A 523 11.51 32.39 -20.25
N PHE A 524 11.10 33.52 -20.79
CA PHE A 524 11.77 34.78 -20.50
C PHE A 524 11.51 35.22 -19.07
N VAL A 525 12.55 35.66 -18.40
CA VAL A 525 12.48 36.09 -17.02
C VAL A 525 12.86 37.57 -16.93
N ASN A 526 12.01 38.37 -16.33
CA ASN A 526 12.22 39.81 -16.19
C ASN A 526 13.25 40.13 -15.11
N ILE A 527 14.49 39.65 -15.31
CA ILE A 527 15.65 39.90 -14.44
C ILE A 527 16.86 40.29 -15.27
N SER A 528 17.90 40.80 -14.64
CA SER A 528 19.20 40.95 -15.32
C SER A 528 19.82 39.61 -15.62
N PRO A 529 20.70 39.46 -16.61
CA PRO A 529 21.43 38.21 -16.87
C PRO A 529 22.23 37.65 -15.67
N SER A 530 22.56 38.45 -14.68
CA SER A 530 23.21 38.08 -13.44
C SER A 530 22.26 37.95 -12.25
N GLY A 531 20.94 38.12 -12.48
CA GLY A 531 19.94 38.11 -11.42
C GLY A 531 19.81 36.81 -10.64
N ILE A 532 20.17 35.67 -11.28
CA ILE A 532 20.28 34.36 -10.62
C ILE A 532 21.62 33.75 -11.00
N GLU A 533 22.44 33.40 -10.04
CA GLU A 533 23.72 32.71 -10.22
C GLU A 533 23.61 31.21 -9.97
N SER A 534 22.87 30.84 -8.94
CA SER A 534 22.68 29.45 -8.54
C SER A 534 21.35 29.26 -7.80
N ILE A 535 20.81 28.04 -7.86
CA ILE A 535 19.64 27.61 -7.12
C ILE A 535 20.02 26.33 -6.35
N ALA A 536 19.89 26.35 -5.03
CA ALA A 536 20.01 25.16 -4.18
C ALA A 536 18.61 24.74 -3.72
N VAL A 537 18.34 23.44 -3.68
CA VAL A 537 17.03 22.88 -3.30
C VAL A 537 17.21 21.85 -2.17
N PRO A 538 17.57 22.26 -0.95
CA PRO A 538 17.71 21.33 0.18
C PRO A 538 16.42 20.58 0.50
N ALA A 539 15.25 21.10 0.12
CA ALA A 539 13.99 20.36 0.18
C ALA A 539 14.03 19.03 -0.57
N ALA A 540 14.74 18.94 -1.69
CA ALA A 540 14.88 17.73 -2.49
C ALA A 540 15.76 16.66 -1.77
N ASP A 541 16.73 17.05 -0.95
CA ASP A 541 17.55 16.11 -0.18
C ASP A 541 16.73 15.41 0.90
N PHE A 542 15.81 16.14 1.53
CA PHE A 542 14.85 15.54 2.46
C PHE A 542 13.97 14.50 1.76
N TYR A 543 13.42 14.80 0.59
CA TYR A 543 12.56 13.88 -0.14
C TYR A 543 13.30 12.63 -0.62
N ARG A 544 14.54 12.77 -1.05
CA ARG A 544 15.40 11.62 -1.35
C ARG A 544 15.62 10.74 -0.13
N GLN A 545 15.92 11.33 1.00
CA GLN A 545 16.12 10.60 2.26
C GLN A 545 14.82 9.93 2.73
N PHE A 546 13.68 10.61 2.52
CA PHE A 546 12.36 10.06 2.76
C PHE A 546 12.13 8.79 1.91
N ASP A 547 12.36 8.84 0.60
CA ASP A 547 12.13 7.70 -0.31
C ASP A 547 12.96 6.49 0.08
N VAL A 548 14.22 6.69 0.47
CA VAL A 548 15.08 5.60 0.97
C VAL A 548 14.49 4.98 2.23
N ALA A 549 14.06 5.80 3.18
CA ALA A 549 13.50 5.33 4.44
C ALA A 549 12.14 4.64 4.23
N ALA A 550 11.26 5.21 3.40
CA ALA A 550 9.95 4.64 3.06
C ALA A 550 10.07 3.29 2.34
N ALA A 551 11.00 3.16 1.39
CA ALA A 551 11.28 1.89 0.72
C ALA A 551 11.72 0.80 1.70
N LEU A 552 12.59 1.12 2.64
CA LEU A 552 13.02 0.20 3.69
C LEU A 552 11.86 -0.18 4.62
N THR A 553 11.00 0.77 4.99
CA THR A 553 9.79 0.51 5.78
C THR A 553 8.88 -0.47 5.07
N LYS A 554 8.62 -0.25 3.79
CA LYS A 554 7.75 -1.09 2.95
C LYS A 554 8.31 -2.50 2.76
N ASN A 555 9.63 -2.63 2.67
CA ASN A 555 10.31 -3.92 2.57
C ASN A 555 10.40 -4.68 3.90
N GLY A 556 9.94 -4.11 5.02
CA GLY A 556 10.05 -4.70 6.36
C GLY A 556 11.44 -4.56 6.99
N GLU A 557 12.34 -3.80 6.38
CA GLU A 557 13.70 -3.55 6.90
C GLU A 557 13.69 -2.45 7.98
N HIS A 558 12.82 -2.61 8.96
CA HIS A 558 12.47 -1.56 9.93
C HIS A 558 13.67 -0.98 10.69
N THR A 559 14.66 -1.80 11.06
CA THR A 559 15.86 -1.32 11.75
C THR A 559 16.71 -0.38 10.87
N ALA A 560 16.82 -0.68 9.58
CA ALA A 560 17.48 0.19 8.62
C ALA A 560 16.64 1.45 8.37
N ALA A 561 15.33 1.30 8.19
CA ALA A 561 14.38 2.39 8.00
C ALA A 561 14.45 3.43 9.14
N ILE A 562 14.49 2.99 10.39
CA ILE A 562 14.61 3.87 11.57
C ILE A 562 15.85 4.77 11.47
N ARG A 563 16.98 4.24 11.03
CA ARG A 563 18.21 5.05 10.85
C ARG A 563 18.04 6.13 9.79
N GLU A 564 17.41 5.74 8.66
CA GLU A 564 17.22 6.68 7.55
C GLU A 564 16.11 7.71 7.86
N TRP A 565 15.03 7.33 8.57
CA TRP A 565 14.04 8.27 9.10
C TRP A 565 14.65 9.27 10.09
N THR A 566 15.54 8.81 10.96
CA THR A 566 16.25 9.70 11.89
C THR A 566 17.09 10.75 11.14
N LYS A 567 17.77 10.35 10.05
CA LYS A 567 18.52 11.29 9.20
C LYS A 567 17.59 12.27 8.50
N ALA A 568 16.48 11.78 7.91
CA ALA A 568 15.51 12.62 7.22
C ALA A 568 14.95 13.70 8.15
N LEU A 569 14.49 13.32 9.33
CA LEU A 569 13.90 14.26 10.29
C LEU A 569 14.94 15.22 10.90
N ALA A 570 16.22 14.83 10.94
CA ALA A 570 17.31 15.72 11.36
C ALA A 570 17.58 16.86 10.36
N MET A 571 17.06 16.77 9.11
CA MET A 571 17.14 17.85 8.12
C MET A 571 16.17 19.00 8.43
N GLY A 572 15.44 18.93 9.54
CA GLY A 572 14.59 20.02 10.05
C GLY A 572 13.24 20.15 9.37
N THR A 573 12.77 19.10 8.70
CA THR A 573 11.45 19.09 8.04
C THR A 573 10.42 18.36 8.89
N ASP A 574 9.37 19.07 9.29
CA ASP A 574 8.20 18.47 9.92
C ASP A 574 7.18 18.03 8.83
N ASP A 575 7.30 16.80 8.38
CA ASP A 575 6.38 16.18 7.44
C ASP A 575 5.54 15.11 8.15
N ALA A 576 4.21 15.21 8.03
CA ALA A 576 3.28 14.30 8.71
C ALA A 576 3.40 12.84 8.20
N ARG A 577 3.75 12.63 6.92
CA ARG A 577 3.96 11.29 6.35
C ARG A 577 5.22 10.67 6.90
N ALA A 578 6.32 11.46 6.92
CA ALA A 578 7.59 11.02 7.49
C ALA A 578 7.44 10.57 8.95
N ARG A 579 6.68 11.34 9.75
CA ARG A 579 6.39 10.98 11.15
C ARG A 579 5.54 9.71 11.24
N ASN A 580 4.52 9.57 10.38
CA ASN A 580 3.69 8.37 10.33
C ASN A 580 4.52 7.13 9.97
N ASP A 581 5.33 7.18 8.92
CA ASP A 581 6.08 6.04 8.42
C ASP A 581 7.26 5.68 9.33
N PHE A 582 7.85 6.68 9.99
CA PHE A 582 8.79 6.45 11.07
C PHE A 582 8.12 5.71 12.24
N GLY A 583 6.90 6.13 12.62
CA GLY A 583 6.07 5.42 13.60
C GLY A 583 5.82 3.97 13.20
N ALA A 584 5.48 3.70 11.93
CA ALA A 584 5.28 2.36 11.41
C ALA A 584 6.55 1.50 11.53
N SER A 585 7.72 2.07 11.21
CA SER A 585 9.00 1.38 11.36
C SER A 585 9.32 1.03 12.82
N LEU A 586 9.04 1.96 13.75
CA LEU A 586 9.21 1.74 15.19
C LEU A 586 8.27 0.66 15.72
N ALA A 587 7.00 0.68 15.29
CA ALA A 587 6.01 -0.34 15.64
C ALA A 587 6.41 -1.73 15.10
N GLY A 588 7.03 -1.79 13.92
CA GLY A 588 7.54 -3.00 13.29
C GLY A 588 8.65 -3.70 14.09
N VAL A 589 9.46 -2.94 14.85
CA VAL A 589 10.48 -3.50 15.76
C VAL A 589 10.01 -3.59 17.22
N GLY A 590 8.72 -3.36 17.48
CA GLY A 590 8.15 -3.46 18.82
C GLY A 590 8.36 -2.23 19.74
N ARG A 591 8.90 -1.11 19.22
CA ARG A 591 9.10 0.14 19.99
C ARG A 591 7.79 0.96 20.03
N ILE A 592 6.76 0.39 20.69
CA ILE A 592 5.37 0.84 20.58
C ILE A 592 5.17 2.27 21.12
N GLU A 593 5.69 2.61 22.29
CA GLU A 593 5.52 3.95 22.86
C GLU A 593 6.18 5.04 22.02
N GLU A 594 7.32 4.74 21.39
CA GLU A 594 7.97 5.66 20.49
C GLU A 594 7.18 5.82 19.17
N ALA A 595 6.59 4.75 18.69
CA ALA A 595 5.69 4.80 17.54
C ALA A 595 4.47 5.69 17.84
N ILE A 596 3.83 5.52 19.00
CA ILE A 596 2.72 6.37 19.46
C ILE A 596 3.12 7.85 19.48
N ALA A 597 4.33 8.15 19.95
CA ALA A 597 4.83 9.52 19.97
C ALA A 597 4.96 10.10 18.56
N GLN A 598 5.48 9.32 17.59
CA GLN A 598 5.61 9.77 16.19
C GLN A 598 4.25 9.95 15.51
N TYR A 599 3.30 9.04 15.71
CA TYR A 599 1.94 9.18 15.17
C TYR A 599 1.22 10.43 15.74
N ARG A 600 1.38 10.71 17.04
CA ARG A 600 0.82 11.92 17.64
C ARG A 600 1.44 13.19 17.04
N GLN A 601 2.74 13.18 16.74
CA GLN A 601 3.38 14.29 16.04
C GLN A 601 2.87 14.42 14.61
N ALA A 602 2.67 13.31 13.89
CA ALA A 602 2.04 13.32 12.57
C ALA A 602 0.65 13.95 12.59
N LEU A 603 -0.16 13.61 13.60
CA LEU A 603 -1.51 14.14 13.79
C LEU A 603 -1.52 15.59 14.28
N ALA A 604 -0.50 16.05 15.00
CA ALA A 604 -0.33 17.47 15.33
C ALA A 604 -0.09 18.31 14.07
N LEU A 605 0.68 17.78 13.11
CA LEU A 605 0.92 18.42 11.81
C LEU A 605 -0.30 18.34 10.88
N LYS A 606 -0.96 17.18 10.87
CA LYS A 606 -2.13 16.91 10.01
C LYS A 606 -3.23 16.22 10.82
N PRO A 607 -4.08 16.98 11.53
CA PRO A 607 -5.09 16.44 12.45
C PRO A 607 -6.14 15.50 11.82
N SER A 608 -6.39 15.53 10.52
CA SER A 608 -7.25 14.57 9.81
C SER A 608 -6.42 13.72 8.85
N TYR A 609 -5.52 12.96 9.41
CA TYR A 609 -4.74 11.99 8.66
C TYR A 609 -5.27 10.58 8.99
N PRO A 610 -6.19 10.00 8.15
CA PRO A 610 -6.86 8.74 8.46
C PRO A 610 -5.89 7.60 8.74
N GLU A 611 -4.84 7.45 7.91
CA GLU A 611 -3.82 6.41 8.08
C GLU A 611 -3.05 6.55 9.40
N ALA A 612 -2.71 7.78 9.79
CA ALA A 612 -2.02 8.01 11.06
C ALA A 612 -2.93 7.74 12.26
N HIS A 613 -4.23 8.01 12.14
CA HIS A 613 -5.23 7.63 13.14
C HIS A 613 -5.36 6.11 13.25
N ASP A 614 -5.44 5.38 12.11
CA ASP A 614 -5.51 3.91 12.12
C ASP A 614 -4.24 3.29 12.71
N ASN A 615 -3.05 3.78 12.30
CA ASN A 615 -1.77 3.32 12.82
C ASN A 615 -1.59 3.62 14.32
N LEU A 616 -2.03 4.80 14.78
CA LEU A 616 -2.02 5.13 16.20
C LEU A 616 -2.98 4.23 16.97
N GLY A 617 -4.16 3.97 16.44
CA GLY A 617 -5.12 3.02 17.00
C GLY A 617 -4.51 1.63 17.15
N ASN A 618 -3.83 1.12 16.12
CA ASN A 618 -3.15 -0.17 16.16
C ASN A 618 -2.03 -0.21 17.22
N ALA A 619 -1.25 0.86 17.33
CA ALA A 619 -0.19 0.95 18.34
C ALA A 619 -0.77 1.01 19.77
N LEU A 620 -1.85 1.76 19.97
CA LEU A 620 -2.55 1.86 21.26
C LEU A 620 -3.20 0.53 21.66
N ALA A 621 -3.82 -0.18 20.72
CA ALA A 621 -4.39 -1.51 20.97
C ALA A 621 -3.30 -2.50 21.42
N ARG A 622 -2.14 -2.51 20.73
CA ARG A 622 -0.98 -3.33 21.14
C ARG A 622 -0.41 -2.93 22.50
N ALA A 623 -0.60 -1.68 22.94
CA ALA A 623 -0.25 -1.21 24.28
C ALA A 623 -1.36 -1.48 25.32
N GLY A 624 -2.46 -2.15 24.96
CA GLY A 624 -3.59 -2.44 25.83
C GLY A 624 -4.53 -1.24 26.10
N ARG A 625 -4.37 -0.14 25.34
CA ARG A 625 -5.13 1.12 25.52
C ARG A 625 -6.33 1.14 24.57
N LEU A 626 -7.24 0.17 24.71
CA LEU A 626 -8.33 -0.09 23.77
C LEU A 626 -9.29 1.08 23.59
N ASP A 627 -9.65 1.81 24.65
CA ASP A 627 -10.57 2.97 24.56
C ASP A 627 -10.00 4.09 23.67
N GLU A 628 -8.71 4.38 23.83
CA GLU A 628 -8.04 5.37 23.00
C GLU A 628 -7.92 4.87 21.54
N ALA A 629 -7.60 3.59 21.35
CA ALA A 629 -7.53 2.97 20.03
C ALA A 629 -8.86 3.11 19.27
N ILE A 630 -9.97 2.76 19.92
CA ILE A 630 -11.33 2.90 19.36
C ILE A 630 -11.63 4.35 18.97
N GLY A 631 -11.22 5.32 19.81
CA GLY A 631 -11.36 6.73 19.50
C GLY A 631 -10.65 7.11 18.20
N HIS A 632 -9.42 6.63 18.02
CA HIS A 632 -8.63 6.91 16.82
C HIS A 632 -9.13 6.17 15.59
N TYR A 633 -9.58 4.92 15.68
CA TYR A 633 -10.21 4.23 14.54
C TYR A 633 -11.48 4.96 14.06
N ARG A 634 -12.29 5.50 14.96
CA ARG A 634 -13.44 6.32 14.59
C ARG A 634 -13.03 7.60 13.84
N GLN A 635 -11.97 8.27 14.31
CA GLN A 635 -11.41 9.43 13.62
C GLN A 635 -10.83 9.07 12.24
N ALA A 636 -10.24 7.87 12.10
CA ALA A 636 -9.82 7.35 10.80
C ALA A 636 -11.02 7.21 9.84
N LEU A 637 -12.13 6.66 10.32
CA LEU A 637 -13.36 6.48 9.56
C LEU A 637 -14.12 7.78 9.28
N GLU A 638 -14.00 8.79 10.13
CA GLU A 638 -14.51 10.15 9.83
C GLU A 638 -13.77 10.75 8.62
N GLY A 639 -12.48 10.46 8.48
CA GLY A 639 -11.65 10.92 7.36
C GLY A 639 -11.78 10.07 6.10
N ASP A 640 -11.92 8.75 6.25
CA ASP A 640 -12.13 7.78 5.18
C ASP A 640 -13.18 6.74 5.57
N PRO A 641 -14.46 7.02 5.33
CA PRO A 641 -15.55 6.08 5.64
C PRO A 641 -15.53 4.78 4.84
N ALA A 642 -14.72 4.69 3.79
CA ALA A 642 -14.59 3.50 2.95
C ALA A 642 -13.34 2.67 3.28
N SER A 643 -12.69 2.91 4.42
CA SER A 643 -11.54 2.13 4.86
C SER A 643 -11.96 0.79 5.45
N ALA A 644 -11.89 -0.28 4.65
CA ALA A 644 -12.12 -1.65 5.13
C ALA A 644 -11.15 -2.03 6.26
N GLN A 645 -9.92 -1.50 6.23
CA GLN A 645 -8.91 -1.74 7.26
C GLN A 645 -9.32 -1.14 8.61
N ALA A 646 -9.72 0.15 8.62
CA ALA A 646 -10.13 0.83 9.85
C ALA A 646 -11.41 0.22 10.44
N HIS A 647 -12.37 -0.19 9.59
CA HIS A 647 -13.55 -0.93 10.03
C HIS A 647 -13.17 -2.27 10.66
N ASN A 648 -12.27 -3.04 10.06
CA ASN A 648 -11.78 -4.30 10.62
C ASN A 648 -11.07 -4.09 11.97
N ASN A 649 -10.19 -3.10 12.06
CA ASN A 649 -9.43 -2.82 13.28
C ASN A 649 -10.34 -2.35 14.42
N LEU A 650 -11.32 -1.49 14.11
CA LEU A 650 -12.34 -1.06 15.07
C LEU A 650 -13.19 -2.24 15.54
N GLY A 651 -13.64 -3.10 14.63
CA GLY A 651 -14.40 -4.30 14.97
C GLY A 651 -13.61 -5.25 15.86
N THR A 652 -12.33 -5.47 15.59
CA THR A 652 -11.44 -6.28 16.42
C THR A 652 -11.31 -5.71 17.84
N ALA A 653 -11.04 -4.41 17.97
CA ALA A 653 -10.91 -3.75 19.26
C ALA A 653 -12.23 -3.78 20.08
N LEU A 654 -13.37 -3.64 19.40
CA LEU A 654 -14.69 -3.77 20.03
C LEU A 654 -14.99 -5.21 20.47
N THR A 655 -14.53 -6.21 19.72
CA THR A 655 -14.62 -7.63 20.11
C THR A 655 -13.84 -7.89 21.39
N GLU A 656 -12.61 -7.37 21.51
CA GLU A 656 -11.78 -7.47 22.71
C GLU A 656 -12.40 -6.78 23.92
N GLN A 657 -13.18 -5.70 23.71
CA GLN A 657 -13.97 -5.04 24.75
C GLN A 657 -15.28 -5.78 25.12
N GLY A 658 -15.65 -6.84 24.39
CA GLY A 658 -16.91 -7.53 24.55
C GLY A 658 -18.13 -6.81 23.97
N ARG A 659 -17.95 -5.76 23.18
CA ARG A 659 -19.00 -4.99 22.50
C ARG A 659 -19.36 -5.67 21.17
N LEU A 660 -19.86 -6.88 21.24
CA LEU A 660 -19.96 -7.80 20.11
C LEU A 660 -20.89 -7.29 19.00
N ALA A 661 -22.04 -6.73 19.33
CA ALA A 661 -22.98 -6.21 18.33
C ALA A 661 -22.40 -5.07 17.50
N ASP A 662 -21.70 -4.11 18.14
CA ASP A 662 -21.02 -3.01 17.45
C ASP A 662 -19.88 -3.56 16.59
N ALA A 663 -19.12 -4.53 17.10
CA ALA A 663 -18.02 -5.18 16.41
C ALA A 663 -18.46 -5.84 15.11
N ILE A 664 -19.53 -6.64 15.17
CA ILE A 664 -20.13 -7.33 14.02
C ILE A 664 -20.51 -6.30 12.94
N GLY A 665 -21.20 -5.21 13.31
CA GLY A 665 -21.60 -4.18 12.35
C GLY A 665 -20.41 -3.55 11.62
N HIS A 666 -19.29 -3.31 12.29
CA HIS A 666 -18.09 -2.78 11.65
C HIS A 666 -17.35 -3.83 10.81
N LEU A 667 -17.30 -5.09 11.24
CA LEU A 667 -16.68 -6.17 10.46
C LEU A 667 -17.49 -6.48 9.19
N GLU A 668 -18.82 -6.45 9.26
CA GLU A 668 -19.69 -6.54 8.09
C GLU A 668 -19.48 -5.36 7.12
N ALA A 669 -19.33 -4.14 7.64
CA ALA A 669 -18.99 -2.99 6.83
C ALA A 669 -17.63 -3.15 6.13
N ALA A 670 -16.62 -3.70 6.81
CA ALA A 670 -15.33 -4.02 6.20
C ALA A 670 -15.48 -5.01 5.02
N LEU A 671 -16.31 -6.04 5.19
CA LEU A 671 -16.60 -7.05 4.16
C LEU A 671 -17.49 -6.53 3.03
N ALA A 672 -18.38 -5.58 3.30
CA ALA A 672 -19.15 -4.91 2.25
C ALA A 672 -18.25 -4.07 1.33
N ILE A 673 -17.18 -3.46 1.88
CA ILE A 673 -16.18 -2.69 1.13
C ILE A 673 -15.20 -3.63 0.40
N ARG A 674 -14.73 -4.68 1.08
CA ARG A 674 -13.76 -5.66 0.56
C ARG A 674 -14.21 -7.09 0.86
N PRO A 675 -14.99 -7.71 -0.03
CA PRO A 675 -15.55 -9.05 0.18
C PRO A 675 -14.52 -10.19 0.27
N ASP A 676 -13.31 -9.98 -0.22
CA ASP A 676 -12.17 -10.91 -0.21
C ASP A 676 -11.16 -10.64 0.92
N TYR A 677 -11.62 -10.05 2.03
CA TYR A 677 -10.77 -9.72 3.16
C TYR A 677 -10.74 -10.87 4.19
N ALA A 678 -9.79 -11.82 4.03
CA ALA A 678 -9.68 -13.01 4.88
C ALA A 678 -9.61 -12.69 6.38
N ALA A 679 -8.83 -11.65 6.77
CA ALA A 679 -8.73 -11.26 8.17
C ALA A 679 -10.06 -10.74 8.74
N ALA A 680 -10.84 -9.98 7.96
CA ALA A 680 -12.15 -9.51 8.41
C ALA A 680 -13.16 -10.66 8.55
N HIS A 681 -13.11 -11.65 7.65
CA HIS A 681 -13.93 -12.87 7.81
C HIS A 681 -13.55 -13.64 9.08
N ASN A 682 -12.25 -13.82 9.36
CA ASN A 682 -11.79 -14.46 10.59
C ASN A 682 -12.25 -13.69 11.84
N ASN A 683 -12.08 -12.36 11.84
CA ASN A 683 -12.42 -11.52 12.98
C ASN A 683 -13.95 -11.45 13.22
N LEU A 684 -14.74 -11.40 12.14
CA LEU A 684 -16.20 -11.51 12.23
C LEU A 684 -16.61 -12.86 12.83
N ALA A 685 -15.96 -13.94 12.41
CA ALA A 685 -16.22 -15.26 12.96
C ALA A 685 -15.85 -15.36 14.44
N ILE A 686 -14.77 -14.68 14.89
CA ILE A 686 -14.43 -14.61 16.31
C ILE A 686 -15.53 -13.90 17.11
N ALA A 687 -16.03 -12.75 16.61
CA ALA A 687 -17.10 -12.00 17.25
C ALA A 687 -18.41 -12.82 17.32
N LEU A 688 -18.80 -13.49 16.23
CA LEU A 688 -19.96 -14.37 16.16
C LEU A 688 -19.84 -15.58 17.09
N ALA A 689 -18.66 -16.19 17.16
CA ALA A 689 -18.39 -17.31 18.07
C ALA A 689 -18.45 -16.88 19.55
N ALA A 690 -18.09 -15.63 19.85
CA ALA A 690 -18.25 -15.06 21.19
C ALA A 690 -19.72 -14.81 21.55
N GLU A 691 -20.61 -14.55 20.57
CA GLU A 691 -22.08 -14.49 20.73
C GLU A 691 -22.75 -15.87 20.69
N ASP A 692 -21.97 -16.96 20.65
CA ASP A 692 -22.44 -18.34 20.50
C ASP A 692 -23.17 -18.65 19.16
N ARG A 693 -23.01 -17.81 18.15
CA ARG A 693 -23.52 -17.98 16.77
C ARG A 693 -22.57 -18.86 15.96
N LEU A 694 -22.38 -20.10 16.41
CA LEU A 694 -21.31 -20.99 15.92
C LEU A 694 -21.46 -21.36 14.44
N ASP A 695 -22.69 -21.54 13.91
CA ASP A 695 -22.89 -21.91 12.50
C ASP A 695 -22.43 -20.79 11.56
N GLU A 696 -22.74 -19.53 11.91
CA GLU A 696 -22.32 -18.37 11.14
C GLU A 696 -20.79 -18.17 11.26
N ALA A 697 -20.24 -18.33 12.45
CA ALA A 697 -18.80 -18.26 12.66
C ALA A 697 -18.05 -19.28 11.79
N VAL A 698 -18.50 -20.55 11.77
CA VAL A 698 -17.92 -21.61 10.93
C VAL A 698 -17.98 -21.25 9.44
N ALA A 699 -19.09 -20.66 8.98
CA ALA A 699 -19.20 -20.22 7.59
C ALA A 699 -18.17 -19.15 7.25
N HIS A 700 -17.96 -18.16 8.13
CA HIS A 700 -16.99 -17.10 7.92
C HIS A 700 -15.54 -17.58 8.07
N TYR A 701 -15.21 -18.47 8.99
CA TYR A 701 -13.88 -19.11 9.05
C TYR A 701 -13.56 -19.87 7.76
N ARG A 702 -14.54 -20.65 7.24
CA ARG A 702 -14.37 -21.36 5.97
C ARG A 702 -14.14 -20.39 4.82
N LYS A 703 -14.80 -19.23 4.82
CA LYS A 703 -14.58 -18.20 3.80
C LYS A 703 -13.20 -17.57 3.92
N ALA A 704 -12.71 -17.33 5.14
CA ALA A 704 -11.34 -16.86 5.36
C ALA A 704 -10.30 -17.82 4.79
N ILE A 705 -10.49 -19.13 4.98
CA ILE A 705 -9.62 -20.20 4.48
C ILE A 705 -9.74 -20.36 2.95
N GLU A 706 -10.93 -20.16 2.38
CA GLU A 706 -11.12 -20.15 0.92
C GLU A 706 -10.31 -19.03 0.25
N ILE A 707 -10.28 -17.86 0.88
CA ILE A 707 -9.52 -16.70 0.40
C ILE A 707 -8.02 -16.90 0.63
N ASP A 708 -7.62 -17.34 1.81
CA ASP A 708 -6.23 -17.62 2.17
C ASP A 708 -6.10 -19.02 2.78
N PRO A 709 -5.80 -20.06 1.98
CA PRO A 709 -5.62 -21.42 2.45
C PRO A 709 -4.44 -21.64 3.43
N ALA A 710 -3.56 -20.64 3.56
CA ALA A 710 -2.43 -20.68 4.49
C ALA A 710 -2.70 -19.89 5.78
N TYR A 711 -3.92 -19.41 5.99
CA TYR A 711 -4.26 -18.64 7.18
C TYR A 711 -4.35 -19.53 8.42
N THR A 712 -3.22 -19.69 9.11
CA THR A 712 -3.06 -20.55 10.28
C THR A 712 -4.10 -20.32 11.37
N ASP A 713 -4.33 -19.03 11.74
CA ASP A 713 -5.26 -18.68 12.81
C ASP A 713 -6.71 -19.07 12.45
N ALA A 714 -7.11 -18.89 11.19
CA ALA A 714 -8.44 -19.26 10.72
C ALA A 714 -8.65 -20.78 10.80
N HIS A 715 -7.64 -21.59 10.47
CA HIS A 715 -7.71 -23.04 10.67
C HIS A 715 -7.84 -23.41 12.16
N ASN A 716 -7.04 -22.82 13.03
CA ASN A 716 -7.12 -23.09 14.47
C ASN A 716 -8.49 -22.67 15.04
N ASN A 717 -8.98 -21.48 14.68
CA ASN A 717 -10.25 -20.95 15.16
C ASN A 717 -11.46 -21.74 14.62
N LEU A 718 -11.40 -22.17 13.35
CA LEU A 718 -12.40 -23.07 12.78
C LEU A 718 -12.44 -24.40 13.53
N GLY A 719 -11.27 -24.99 13.81
CA GLY A 719 -11.19 -26.21 14.63
C GLY A 719 -11.81 -26.02 16.01
N ALA A 720 -11.53 -24.90 16.66
CA ALA A 720 -12.12 -24.59 17.98
C ALA A 720 -13.64 -24.43 17.92
N ALA A 721 -14.16 -23.74 16.90
CA ALA A 721 -15.60 -23.59 16.70
C ALA A 721 -16.29 -24.93 16.40
N LEU A 722 -15.69 -25.77 15.58
CA LEU A 722 -16.19 -27.13 15.27
C LEU A 722 -16.16 -28.03 16.52
N ALA A 723 -15.12 -27.94 17.35
CA ALA A 723 -15.06 -28.68 18.61
C ALA A 723 -16.18 -28.26 19.57
N ARG A 724 -16.49 -26.94 19.66
CA ARG A 724 -17.65 -26.45 20.42
C ARG A 724 -18.99 -26.96 19.87
N GLN A 725 -19.08 -27.23 18.56
CA GLN A 725 -20.25 -27.89 17.95
C GLN A 725 -20.26 -29.41 18.15
N GLY A 726 -19.29 -30.01 18.83
CA GLY A 726 -19.14 -31.45 18.98
C GLY A 726 -18.59 -32.19 17.76
N LYS A 727 -18.18 -31.48 16.72
CA LYS A 727 -17.61 -32.05 15.47
C LYS A 727 -16.11 -32.27 15.62
N ILE A 728 -15.74 -33.13 16.57
CA ILE A 728 -14.34 -33.31 17.01
C ILE A 728 -13.44 -33.82 15.85
N ASP A 729 -13.94 -34.74 15.01
CA ASP A 729 -13.13 -35.29 13.89
C ASP A 729 -12.75 -34.19 12.88
N GLU A 730 -13.71 -33.33 12.51
CA GLU A 730 -13.44 -32.19 11.63
C GLU A 730 -12.49 -31.18 12.29
N ALA A 731 -12.66 -30.91 13.58
CA ALA A 731 -11.80 -30.02 14.33
C ALA A 731 -10.33 -30.45 14.30
N ILE A 732 -10.06 -31.75 14.52
CA ILE A 732 -8.71 -32.33 14.48
C ILE A 732 -8.05 -32.12 13.10
N VAL A 733 -8.80 -32.23 12.00
CA VAL A 733 -8.26 -31.98 10.65
C VAL A 733 -7.73 -30.53 10.56
N HIS A 734 -8.50 -29.58 11.07
CA HIS A 734 -8.12 -28.16 11.01
C HIS A 734 -6.98 -27.80 11.97
N PHE A 735 -6.95 -28.38 13.18
CA PHE A 735 -5.81 -28.19 14.09
C PHE A 735 -4.51 -28.77 13.53
N ARG A 736 -4.56 -29.97 12.92
CA ARG A 736 -3.40 -30.53 12.23
C ARG A 736 -2.94 -29.66 11.06
N LYS A 737 -3.89 -29.07 10.31
CA LYS A 737 -3.54 -28.13 9.24
C LYS A 737 -2.90 -26.86 9.78
N ALA A 738 -3.37 -26.32 10.88
CA ALA A 738 -2.75 -25.17 11.55
C ALA A 738 -1.31 -25.48 11.98
N LEU A 739 -1.05 -26.69 12.49
CA LEU A 739 0.30 -27.15 12.88
C LEU A 739 1.19 -27.46 11.67
N GLU A 740 0.64 -27.94 10.56
CA GLU A 740 1.40 -28.07 9.29
C GLU A 740 1.91 -26.71 8.81
N LEU A 741 1.08 -25.67 8.92
CA LEU A 741 1.39 -24.30 8.50
C LEU A 741 2.34 -23.59 9.50
N ASN A 742 2.17 -23.84 10.79
CA ASN A 742 3.00 -23.26 11.87
C ASN A 742 3.38 -24.36 12.88
N PRO A 743 4.44 -25.12 12.62
CA PRO A 743 4.93 -26.15 13.54
C PRO A 743 5.34 -25.53 14.89
N GLY A 744 4.75 -26.04 15.97
CA GLY A 744 5.00 -25.53 17.33
C GLY A 744 4.08 -24.36 17.75
N GLY A 745 3.00 -24.10 17.04
CA GLY A 745 1.95 -23.20 17.48
C GLY A 745 1.27 -23.68 18.76
N ALA A 746 1.67 -23.13 19.92
CA ALA A 746 1.23 -23.60 21.25
C ALA A 746 -0.29 -23.74 21.39
N GLN A 747 -1.06 -22.79 20.85
CA GLN A 747 -2.52 -22.83 20.91
C GLN A 747 -3.11 -23.98 20.08
N ALA A 748 -2.57 -24.23 18.90
CA ALA A 748 -3.03 -25.33 18.04
C ALA A 748 -2.65 -26.69 18.62
N GLU A 749 -1.46 -26.80 19.24
CA GLU A 749 -1.03 -27.98 19.99
C GLU A 749 -1.96 -28.27 21.18
N ALA A 750 -2.29 -27.24 21.97
CA ALA A 750 -3.22 -27.35 23.09
C ALA A 750 -4.62 -27.78 22.64
N ASN A 751 -5.13 -27.18 21.56
CA ASN A 751 -6.44 -27.48 21.01
C ASN A 751 -6.50 -28.89 20.41
N LEU A 752 -5.46 -29.30 19.67
CA LEU A 752 -5.37 -30.65 19.13
C LEU A 752 -5.27 -31.69 20.25
N GLY A 753 -4.42 -31.46 21.24
CA GLY A 753 -4.30 -32.35 22.40
C GLY A 753 -5.61 -32.50 23.15
N SER A 754 -6.35 -31.38 23.36
CA SER A 754 -7.66 -31.39 23.99
C SER A 754 -8.72 -32.13 23.16
N ALA A 755 -8.71 -31.98 21.85
CA ALA A 755 -9.62 -32.69 20.97
C ALA A 755 -9.35 -34.19 20.91
N LEU A 756 -8.07 -34.61 20.92
CA LEU A 756 -7.67 -36.00 20.97
C LEU A 756 -8.00 -36.62 22.34
N LEU A 757 -7.85 -35.87 23.44
CA LEU A 757 -8.29 -36.25 24.77
C LEU A 757 -9.81 -36.55 24.79
N ALA A 758 -10.61 -35.67 24.16
CA ALA A 758 -12.07 -35.83 24.05
C ALA A 758 -12.46 -37.08 23.25
N GLN A 759 -11.58 -37.56 22.33
CA GLN A 759 -11.76 -38.82 21.60
C GLN A 759 -11.21 -40.05 22.34
N GLY A 760 -10.64 -39.90 23.51
CA GLY A 760 -9.98 -40.97 24.23
C GLY A 760 -8.64 -41.43 23.63
N LYS A 761 -8.04 -40.66 22.72
CA LYS A 761 -6.75 -40.93 22.07
C LYS A 761 -5.61 -40.41 22.94
N PHE A 762 -5.48 -40.93 24.16
CA PHE A 762 -4.56 -40.38 25.15
C PHE A 762 -3.09 -40.46 24.72
N ASP A 763 -2.66 -41.52 24.02
CA ASP A 763 -1.28 -41.66 23.55
C ASP A 763 -0.89 -40.59 22.53
N GLU A 764 -1.86 -40.14 21.70
CA GLU A 764 -1.64 -39.05 20.75
C GLU A 764 -1.77 -37.69 21.42
N ALA A 765 -2.67 -37.56 22.43
CA ALA A 765 -2.92 -36.27 23.09
C ALA A 765 -1.72 -35.79 23.94
N ILE A 766 -1.04 -36.73 24.65
CA ILE A 766 0.05 -36.39 25.60
C ILE A 766 1.17 -35.58 24.91
N PRO A 767 1.80 -36.02 23.80
CA PRO A 767 2.88 -35.25 23.19
C PRO A 767 2.45 -33.87 22.69
N HIS A 768 1.20 -33.68 22.24
CA HIS A 768 0.70 -32.39 21.83
C HIS A 768 0.51 -31.45 23.03
N LEU A 769 -0.02 -31.96 24.15
CA LEU A 769 -0.18 -31.17 25.37
C LEU A 769 1.18 -30.81 26.00
N GLU A 770 2.17 -31.71 25.97
CA GLU A 770 3.55 -31.43 26.39
C GLU A 770 4.21 -30.39 25.47
N SER A 771 4.02 -30.48 24.16
CA SER A 771 4.48 -29.49 23.19
C SER A 771 3.90 -28.12 23.47
N ALA A 772 2.60 -28.06 23.73
CA ALA A 772 1.91 -26.81 24.08
C ALA A 772 2.50 -26.15 25.35
N LEU A 773 2.80 -26.95 26.39
CA LEU A 773 3.43 -26.45 27.61
C LEU A 773 4.85 -25.92 27.39
N SER A 774 5.59 -26.51 26.43
CA SER A 774 6.96 -26.09 26.12
C SER A 774 7.02 -24.83 25.27
N ALA A 775 6.00 -24.59 24.44
CA ALA A 775 5.97 -23.53 23.43
C ALA A 775 5.17 -22.28 23.84
N GLY A 776 4.32 -22.40 24.86
CA GLY A 776 3.40 -21.32 25.24
C GLY A 776 3.27 -21.09 26.74
N PRO A 777 2.36 -20.19 27.13
CA PRO A 777 2.10 -19.93 28.53
C PRO A 777 1.45 -21.14 29.21
N GLU A 778 1.91 -21.45 30.45
CA GLU A 778 1.29 -22.47 31.27
C GLU A 778 -0.11 -22.00 31.71
N THR A 779 -1.15 -22.76 31.35
CA THR A 779 -2.54 -22.51 31.79
C THR A 779 -3.06 -23.64 32.63
N ALA A 780 -4.03 -23.34 33.52
CA ALA A 780 -4.66 -24.34 34.36
C ALA A 780 -5.32 -25.47 33.55
N ASP A 781 -5.99 -25.10 32.44
CA ASP A 781 -6.68 -26.07 31.59
C ASP A 781 -5.72 -27.01 30.87
N LEU A 782 -4.58 -26.48 30.40
CA LEU A 782 -3.55 -27.27 29.72
C LEU A 782 -2.95 -28.32 30.69
N HIS A 783 -2.58 -27.89 31.89
CA HIS A 783 -2.10 -28.82 32.92
C HIS A 783 -3.18 -29.84 33.34
N ASN A 784 -4.44 -29.40 33.48
CA ASN A 784 -5.55 -30.31 33.78
C ASN A 784 -5.74 -31.36 32.68
N ASN A 785 -5.72 -30.95 31.41
CA ASN A 785 -5.92 -31.87 30.30
C ASN A 785 -4.76 -32.87 30.16
N LEU A 786 -3.51 -32.43 30.35
CA LEU A 786 -2.37 -33.32 30.38
C LEU A 786 -2.45 -34.31 31.56
N GLY A 787 -2.79 -33.81 32.74
CA GLY A 787 -3.03 -34.65 33.92
C GLY A 787 -4.13 -35.70 33.68
N MET A 788 -5.23 -35.33 32.99
CA MET A 788 -6.29 -36.26 32.60
C MET A 788 -5.78 -37.36 31.67
N ALA A 789 -5.07 -36.96 30.60
CA ALA A 789 -4.52 -37.92 29.62
C ALA A 789 -3.55 -38.91 30.29
N LEU A 790 -2.67 -38.42 31.15
CA LEU A 790 -1.75 -39.25 31.93
C LEU A 790 -2.48 -40.17 32.91
N GLY A 791 -3.51 -39.65 33.61
CA GLY A 791 -4.32 -40.41 34.55
C GLY A 791 -5.06 -41.58 33.88
N GLU A 792 -5.68 -41.38 32.74
CA GLU A 792 -6.37 -42.39 31.97
C GLU A 792 -5.41 -43.49 31.43
N LYS A 793 -4.12 -43.14 31.25
CA LYS A 793 -3.05 -44.11 30.92
C LYS A 793 -2.47 -44.80 32.16
N GLY A 794 -3.03 -44.57 33.36
CA GLY A 794 -2.55 -45.15 34.62
C GLY A 794 -1.23 -44.53 35.14
N ARG A 795 -0.77 -43.44 34.55
CA ARG A 795 0.46 -42.70 34.93
C ARG A 795 0.16 -41.68 36.05
N SER A 796 -0.56 -42.14 37.09
CA SER A 796 -1.06 -41.27 38.18
C SER A 796 0.07 -40.48 38.87
N GLY A 797 1.27 -41.06 39.01
CA GLY A 797 2.42 -40.39 39.58
C GLY A 797 2.87 -39.15 38.81
N GLU A 798 2.65 -39.13 37.50
CA GLU A 798 2.96 -38.01 36.62
C GLU A 798 1.75 -37.05 36.47
N ALA A 799 0.54 -37.57 36.56
CA ALA A 799 -0.69 -36.78 36.47
C ALA A 799 -0.86 -35.81 37.67
N ILE A 800 -0.55 -36.29 38.91
CA ILE A 800 -0.75 -35.51 40.15
C ILE A 800 -0.01 -34.16 40.09
N PRO A 801 1.27 -34.04 39.75
CA PRO A 801 1.94 -32.74 39.67
C PRO A 801 1.29 -31.77 38.70
N HIS A 802 0.73 -32.27 37.59
CA HIS A 802 0.01 -31.44 36.63
C HIS A 802 -1.32 -30.93 37.18
N PHE A 803 -2.09 -31.77 37.88
CA PHE A 803 -3.30 -31.32 38.55
C PHE A 803 -2.99 -30.32 39.68
N GLU A 804 -1.93 -30.56 40.49
CA GLU A 804 -1.47 -29.61 41.52
C GLU A 804 -1.13 -28.24 40.88
N LYS A 805 -0.44 -28.24 39.74
CA LYS A 805 -0.10 -27.02 39.02
C LYS A 805 -1.36 -26.33 38.47
N ALA A 806 -2.33 -27.10 37.92
CA ALA A 806 -3.60 -26.56 37.44
C ALA A 806 -4.37 -25.83 38.55
N VAL A 807 -4.45 -26.44 39.73
CA VAL A 807 -5.09 -25.84 40.91
C VAL A 807 -4.32 -24.61 41.44
N ALA A 808 -2.99 -24.63 41.36
CA ALA A 808 -2.16 -23.48 41.76
C ALA A 808 -2.34 -22.29 40.81
N LEU A 809 -2.47 -22.52 39.51
CA LEU A 809 -2.68 -21.50 38.48
C LEU A 809 -4.11 -20.94 38.53
N ASN A 810 -5.11 -21.80 38.80
CA ASN A 810 -6.50 -21.38 38.94
C ASN A 810 -7.17 -22.08 40.13
N PRO A 811 -7.09 -21.54 41.33
CA PRO A 811 -7.71 -22.11 42.52
C PRO A 811 -9.23 -22.20 42.49
N ALA A 812 -9.89 -21.60 41.54
CA ALA A 812 -11.32 -21.69 41.31
C ALA A 812 -11.73 -22.78 40.29
N ASN A 813 -10.77 -23.45 39.66
CA ASN A 813 -11.06 -24.50 38.69
C ASN A 813 -11.51 -25.80 39.40
N TRP A 814 -12.84 -25.96 39.51
CA TRP A 814 -13.45 -27.12 40.19
C TRP A 814 -13.15 -28.45 39.49
N THR A 815 -12.95 -28.46 38.15
CA THR A 815 -12.61 -29.69 37.43
C THR A 815 -11.20 -30.16 37.76
N ALA A 816 -10.25 -29.26 37.87
CA ALA A 816 -8.89 -29.57 38.29
C ALA A 816 -8.86 -30.09 39.73
N HIS A 817 -9.62 -29.49 40.65
CA HIS A 817 -9.79 -29.98 42.00
C HIS A 817 -10.43 -31.39 42.02
N ALA A 818 -11.47 -31.64 41.25
CA ALA A 818 -12.12 -32.93 41.11
C ALA A 818 -11.16 -34.00 40.61
N ASN A 819 -10.37 -33.69 39.59
CA ASN A 819 -9.39 -34.60 39.00
C ASN A 819 -8.24 -34.90 39.97
N LEU A 820 -7.74 -33.89 40.66
CA LEU A 820 -6.71 -34.08 41.71
C LEU A 820 -7.22 -34.94 42.84
N GLY A 821 -8.46 -34.68 43.32
CA GLY A 821 -9.11 -35.49 44.32
C GLY A 821 -9.24 -36.96 43.90
N ARG A 822 -9.66 -37.20 42.65
CA ARG A 822 -9.74 -38.57 42.09
C ARG A 822 -8.38 -39.23 42.00
N ALA A 823 -7.35 -38.51 41.57
CA ALA A 823 -6.00 -39.02 41.46
C ALA A 823 -5.42 -39.43 42.82
N TYR A 824 -5.63 -38.60 43.87
CA TYR A 824 -5.25 -38.92 45.23
C TYR A 824 -6.05 -40.10 45.78
N ALA A 825 -7.37 -40.16 45.57
CA ALA A 825 -8.22 -41.23 46.01
C ALA A 825 -7.83 -42.58 45.36
N ALA A 826 -7.51 -42.60 44.08
CA ALA A 826 -6.99 -43.76 43.35
C ALA A 826 -5.66 -44.28 43.96
N GLY A 827 -4.83 -43.37 44.47
CA GLY A 827 -3.61 -43.70 45.23
C GLY A 827 -3.85 -43.98 46.72
N GLN A 828 -5.10 -44.14 47.16
CA GLN A 828 -5.52 -44.33 48.57
C GLN A 828 -5.08 -43.19 49.52
N ARG A 829 -4.74 -42.00 48.98
CA ARG A 829 -4.38 -40.77 49.72
C ARG A 829 -5.63 -39.94 50.02
N PHE A 830 -6.56 -40.57 50.79
CA PHE A 830 -7.89 -39.98 51.00
C PHE A 830 -7.86 -38.70 51.82
N ASP A 831 -6.89 -38.57 52.75
CA ASP A 831 -6.63 -37.35 53.52
C ASP A 831 -6.37 -36.12 52.60
N GLN A 832 -5.70 -36.34 51.47
CA GLN A 832 -5.41 -35.33 50.47
C GLN A 832 -6.54 -35.16 49.46
N ALA A 833 -7.30 -36.22 49.18
CA ALA A 833 -8.41 -36.17 48.25
C ALA A 833 -9.59 -35.35 48.77
N ILE A 834 -9.94 -35.50 50.08
CA ILE A 834 -11.11 -34.86 50.69
C ILE A 834 -11.15 -33.35 50.48
N PRO A 835 -10.13 -32.54 50.85
CA PRO A 835 -10.17 -31.08 50.66
C PRO A 835 -10.35 -30.65 49.22
N HIS A 836 -9.88 -31.44 48.26
CA HIS A 836 -10.05 -31.13 46.85
C HIS A 836 -11.48 -31.43 46.36
N PHE A 837 -12.10 -32.50 46.79
CA PHE A 837 -13.52 -32.75 46.55
C PHE A 837 -14.42 -31.71 47.17
N GLU A 838 -14.13 -31.27 48.40
CA GLU A 838 -14.85 -30.17 49.07
C GLU A 838 -14.76 -28.89 48.27
N ARG A 839 -13.56 -28.49 47.82
CA ARG A 839 -13.36 -27.32 46.97
C ARG A 839 -14.09 -27.44 45.64
N ALA A 840 -14.10 -28.60 45.01
CA ALA A 840 -14.84 -28.82 43.77
C ALA A 840 -16.35 -28.65 43.99
N LEU A 841 -16.89 -29.15 45.12
CA LEU A 841 -18.30 -29.03 45.48
C LEU A 841 -18.71 -27.59 45.85
N GLU A 842 -17.82 -26.75 46.38
CA GLU A 842 -18.10 -25.32 46.61
C GLU A 842 -18.54 -24.61 45.33
N ARG A 843 -18.02 -25.05 44.19
CA ARG A 843 -18.31 -24.47 42.86
C ARG A 843 -19.34 -25.24 42.05
N ASN A 844 -19.44 -26.53 42.29
CA ASN A 844 -20.41 -27.43 41.66
C ASN A 844 -21.18 -28.26 42.67
N PRO A 845 -22.04 -27.66 43.50
CA PRO A 845 -22.79 -28.36 44.54
C PRO A 845 -23.86 -29.32 44.04
N GLY A 846 -24.16 -29.30 42.74
CA GLY A 846 -25.10 -30.19 42.08
C GLY A 846 -24.48 -31.46 41.50
N SER A 847 -23.20 -31.76 41.74
CA SER A 847 -22.57 -32.95 41.17
C SER A 847 -22.75 -34.17 42.07
N ALA A 848 -23.63 -35.08 41.66
CA ALA A 848 -23.86 -36.37 42.31
C ALA A 848 -22.57 -37.20 42.40
N GLU A 849 -21.75 -37.17 41.34
CA GLU A 849 -20.49 -37.91 41.28
C GLU A 849 -19.49 -37.38 42.33
N LEU A 850 -19.30 -36.06 42.46
CA LEU A 850 -18.39 -35.48 43.47
C LEU A 850 -18.84 -35.78 44.91
N HIS A 851 -20.16 -35.70 45.16
CA HIS A 851 -20.73 -36.10 46.42
C HIS A 851 -20.45 -37.58 46.72
N SER A 852 -20.58 -38.44 45.72
CA SER A 852 -20.28 -39.87 45.85
C SER A 852 -18.81 -40.15 46.16
N GLN A 853 -17.90 -39.45 45.44
CA GLN A 853 -16.44 -39.56 45.60
C GLN A 853 -15.98 -39.03 46.95
N LEU A 854 -16.51 -37.91 47.42
CA LEU A 854 -16.23 -37.35 48.73
C LEU A 854 -16.73 -38.29 49.83
N GLY A 855 -17.95 -38.83 49.70
CA GLY A 855 -18.51 -39.79 50.68
C GLY A 855 -17.69 -41.06 50.72
N LEU A 856 -17.20 -41.59 49.61
CA LEU A 856 -16.28 -42.73 49.56
C LEU A 856 -14.95 -42.40 50.23
N ALA A 857 -14.37 -41.24 49.97
CA ALA A 857 -13.10 -40.84 50.57
C ALA A 857 -13.22 -40.70 52.12
N LEU A 858 -14.29 -40.08 52.57
CA LEU A 858 -14.61 -39.93 54.01
C LEU A 858 -14.83 -41.28 54.72
N ALA A 859 -15.56 -42.20 54.04
CA ALA A 859 -15.79 -43.52 54.55
C ALA A 859 -14.53 -44.37 54.74
N ASN A 860 -13.56 -44.19 53.83
CA ASN A 860 -12.26 -44.85 53.89
C ASN A 860 -11.32 -44.24 54.95
N GLN A 861 -11.58 -43.01 55.41
CA GLN A 861 -10.91 -42.32 56.51
C GLN A 861 -11.64 -42.51 57.81
N ASP A 862 -12.56 -43.50 57.89
CA ASP A 862 -13.41 -43.76 59.07
C ASP A 862 -14.32 -42.58 59.51
N ARG A 863 -14.43 -41.52 58.69
CA ARG A 863 -15.34 -40.39 58.90
C ARG A 863 -16.75 -40.72 58.41
N VAL A 864 -17.28 -41.86 58.87
CA VAL A 864 -18.52 -42.42 58.31
C VAL A 864 -19.77 -41.53 58.57
N ALA A 865 -19.85 -40.84 59.67
CA ALA A 865 -20.91 -39.90 59.98
C ALA A 865 -20.99 -38.73 59.01
N GLU A 866 -19.86 -38.31 58.52
CA GLU A 866 -19.76 -37.25 57.46
C GLU A 866 -19.98 -37.83 56.07
N ALA A 867 -19.61 -39.07 55.77
CA ALA A 867 -19.78 -39.73 54.51
C ALA A 867 -21.25 -39.91 54.06
N ILE A 868 -22.09 -40.33 55.03
CA ILE A 868 -23.52 -40.68 54.81
C ILE A 868 -24.28 -39.50 54.17
N PRO A 869 -24.27 -38.25 54.69
CA PRO A 869 -24.97 -37.13 54.12
C PRO A 869 -24.56 -36.83 52.68
N HIS A 870 -23.30 -36.99 52.38
CA HIS A 870 -22.80 -36.77 50.99
C HIS A 870 -23.32 -37.87 50.06
N LEU A 871 -23.29 -39.13 50.47
CA LEU A 871 -23.83 -40.22 49.64
C LEU A 871 -25.33 -40.15 49.50
N GLU A 872 -26.07 -39.71 50.50
CA GLU A 872 -27.50 -39.42 50.40
C GLU A 872 -27.75 -38.28 49.45
N ARG A 873 -26.96 -37.20 49.54
CA ARG A 873 -27.06 -36.07 48.61
C ARG A 873 -26.76 -36.48 47.15
N ALA A 874 -25.81 -37.33 46.93
CA ALA A 874 -25.55 -37.91 45.61
C ALA A 874 -26.78 -38.61 45.03
N LEU A 875 -27.51 -39.36 45.85
CA LEU A 875 -28.71 -40.10 45.44
C LEU A 875 -29.96 -39.24 45.34
N GLU A 876 -30.00 -38.11 46.04
CA GLU A 876 -31.06 -37.07 45.84
C GLU A 876 -30.92 -36.42 44.45
N ILE A 877 -29.69 -36.13 44.03
CA ILE A 877 -29.39 -35.52 42.76
C ILE A 877 -29.57 -36.53 41.62
N SER A 878 -28.98 -37.74 41.79
CA SER A 878 -29.04 -38.81 40.78
C SER A 878 -29.50 -40.12 41.46
N PRO A 879 -30.80 -40.39 41.49
CA PRO A 879 -31.34 -41.58 42.10
C PRO A 879 -30.88 -42.92 41.49
N ASP A 880 -30.39 -42.87 40.27
CA ASP A 880 -29.94 -44.07 39.52
C ASP A 880 -28.45 -44.33 39.68
N LEU A 881 -27.71 -43.56 40.45
CA LEU A 881 -26.27 -43.74 40.67
C LEU A 881 -26.00 -44.96 41.56
N VAL A 882 -25.86 -46.11 40.93
CA VAL A 882 -25.66 -47.44 41.59
C VAL A 882 -24.45 -47.43 42.53
N GLU A 883 -23.35 -46.79 42.12
CA GLU A 883 -22.12 -46.73 42.91
C GLU A 883 -22.31 -45.93 44.20
N ALA A 884 -22.98 -44.77 44.17
CA ALA A 884 -23.27 -43.99 45.36
C ALA A 884 -24.14 -44.80 46.33
N ARG A 885 -25.14 -45.55 45.78
CA ARG A 885 -26.00 -46.42 46.56
C ARG A 885 -25.27 -47.57 47.20
N TYR A 886 -24.30 -48.18 46.51
CA TYR A 886 -23.42 -49.17 47.04
C TYR A 886 -22.55 -48.61 48.20
N TYR A 887 -21.92 -47.43 47.99
CA TYR A 887 -21.09 -46.80 49.03
C TYR A 887 -21.89 -46.35 50.24
N LEU A 888 -23.15 -45.84 49.99
CA LEU A 888 -24.05 -45.55 51.10
C LEU A 888 -24.36 -46.81 51.95
N GLY A 889 -24.64 -47.91 51.31
CA GLY A 889 -24.84 -49.17 51.98
C GLY A 889 -23.62 -49.61 52.80
N ALA A 890 -22.42 -49.46 52.21
CA ALA A 890 -21.18 -49.79 52.94
C ALA A 890 -20.90 -48.83 54.08
N ALA A 891 -21.19 -47.55 54.00
CA ALA A 891 -21.07 -46.54 54.99
C ALA A 891 -22.08 -46.83 56.19
N LEU A 892 -23.34 -47.10 55.82
CA LEU A 892 -24.39 -47.45 56.78
C LEU A 892 -24.04 -48.75 57.54
N MET A 893 -23.42 -49.71 56.86
CA MET A 893 -22.94 -50.92 57.49
C MET A 893 -21.88 -50.62 58.51
N LYS A 894 -20.84 -49.83 58.15
CA LYS A 894 -19.80 -49.38 59.10
C LYS A 894 -20.40 -48.62 60.32
N ASN A 895 -21.44 -47.81 60.04
CA ASN A 895 -22.15 -47.03 61.11
C ASN A 895 -23.13 -47.84 61.96
N GLY A 896 -23.15 -49.16 61.75
CA GLY A 896 -24.03 -50.06 62.51
C GLY A 896 -25.50 -50.11 62.06
N GLN A 897 -25.87 -49.32 61.00
CA GLN A 897 -27.25 -49.23 60.49
C GLN A 897 -27.50 -50.33 59.43
N LYS A 898 -27.32 -51.58 59.84
CA LYS A 898 -27.32 -52.77 59.00
C LYS A 898 -28.59 -52.99 58.18
N ALA A 899 -29.79 -52.71 58.81
CA ALA A 899 -31.06 -52.82 58.09
C ALA A 899 -31.15 -51.80 56.92
N GLN A 900 -30.70 -50.57 57.18
CA GLN A 900 -30.70 -49.52 56.10
C GLN A 900 -29.65 -49.85 55.00
N ALA A 901 -28.51 -50.37 55.36
CA ALA A 901 -27.49 -50.82 54.42
C ALA A 901 -28.03 -51.87 53.46
N LEU A 902 -28.68 -52.93 53.99
CA LEU A 902 -29.34 -53.96 53.15
C LEU A 902 -30.45 -53.39 52.28
N ALA A 903 -31.20 -52.41 52.73
CA ALA A 903 -32.24 -51.73 51.91
C ALA A 903 -31.61 -51.05 50.74
N GLN A 904 -30.49 -50.30 50.93
CA GLN A 904 -29.77 -49.65 49.90
C GLN A 904 -29.13 -50.62 48.87
N TRP A 905 -28.50 -51.68 49.31
CA TRP A 905 -27.91 -52.70 48.46
C TRP A 905 -28.94 -53.48 47.65
N ARG A 906 -30.11 -53.87 48.29
CA ARG A 906 -31.21 -54.47 47.55
C ARG A 906 -31.76 -53.52 46.45
N GLN A 907 -31.78 -52.23 46.71
CA GLN A 907 -32.15 -51.23 45.68
C GLN A 907 -31.11 -51.12 44.62
N ALA A 908 -29.82 -51.17 44.92
CA ALA A 908 -28.72 -51.22 43.95
C ALA A 908 -28.84 -52.46 43.04
N LEU A 909 -29.18 -53.64 43.62
CA LEU A 909 -29.41 -54.88 42.85
C LEU A 909 -30.63 -54.80 41.94
N ARG A 910 -31.68 -54.03 42.26
CA ARG A 910 -32.80 -53.79 41.34
C ARG A 910 -32.38 -52.96 40.12
N GLN A 911 -31.40 -52.08 40.31
CA GLN A 911 -30.87 -51.20 39.23
C GLN A 911 -29.78 -51.91 38.40
N ALA A 912 -28.90 -52.68 39.09
CA ALA A 912 -27.82 -53.42 38.48
C ALA A 912 -27.77 -54.86 39.02
N PRO A 913 -28.60 -55.77 38.51
CA PRO A 913 -28.75 -57.14 39.02
C PRO A 913 -27.45 -57.94 38.98
N ASP A 914 -26.62 -57.68 38.02
CA ASP A 914 -25.37 -58.40 37.73
C ASP A 914 -24.10 -57.74 38.32
N ASN A 915 -24.24 -56.90 39.37
CA ASN A 915 -23.08 -56.31 40.05
C ASN A 915 -22.51 -57.27 41.11
N PRO A 916 -21.36 -57.94 40.85
CA PRO A 916 -20.84 -58.99 41.73
C PRO A 916 -20.48 -58.50 43.14
N ARG A 917 -20.06 -57.24 43.26
CA ARG A 917 -19.68 -56.63 44.56
C ARG A 917 -20.91 -56.43 45.42
N VAL A 918 -21.97 -55.87 44.89
CA VAL A 918 -23.23 -55.65 45.63
C VAL A 918 -23.90 -56.98 45.98
N LEU A 919 -23.89 -57.95 45.03
CA LEU A 919 -24.39 -59.32 45.25
C LEU A 919 -23.65 -59.96 46.44
N ASN A 920 -22.32 -59.91 46.45
CA ASN A 920 -21.48 -60.46 47.48
C ASN A 920 -21.74 -59.87 48.86
N ASP A 921 -21.69 -58.52 48.94
CA ASP A 921 -21.83 -57.88 50.28
C ASP A 921 -23.23 -58.02 50.83
N THR A 922 -24.23 -58.01 49.95
CA THR A 922 -25.61 -58.30 50.39
C THR A 922 -25.74 -59.75 50.92
N ALA A 923 -25.23 -60.72 50.14
CA ALA A 923 -25.24 -62.14 50.52
C ALA A 923 -24.49 -62.39 51.80
N TRP A 924 -23.33 -61.72 51.97
CA TRP A 924 -22.50 -61.82 53.13
C TRP A 924 -23.25 -61.39 54.39
N VAL A 925 -23.91 -60.26 54.38
CA VAL A 925 -24.69 -59.74 55.54
C VAL A 925 -25.88 -60.63 55.83
N LEU A 926 -26.60 -61.04 54.76
CA LEU A 926 -27.72 -61.95 54.91
C LEU A 926 -27.33 -63.30 55.46
N ALA A 927 -26.09 -63.74 55.26
CA ALA A 927 -25.56 -65.01 55.79
C ALA A 927 -24.99 -64.91 57.19
N THR A 928 -24.34 -63.77 57.52
CA THR A 928 -23.43 -63.76 58.67
C THR A 928 -23.86 -62.73 59.76
N CYS A 929 -24.85 -61.86 59.52
CA CYS A 929 -25.26 -60.82 60.49
C CYS A 929 -25.60 -61.39 61.83
N ALA A 930 -25.12 -60.81 62.93
CA ALA A 930 -25.48 -61.20 64.28
C ALA A 930 -27.00 -61.09 64.57
N ASP A 931 -27.66 -60.01 63.98
CA ASP A 931 -29.09 -59.87 64.11
C ASP A 931 -29.85 -60.91 63.24
N ALA A 932 -30.58 -61.79 63.90
CA ALA A 932 -31.34 -62.86 63.31
C ALA A 932 -32.45 -62.36 62.40
N ALA A 933 -33.00 -61.18 62.64
CA ALA A 933 -34.06 -60.57 61.79
C ALA A 933 -33.54 -60.14 60.41
N LEU A 934 -32.27 -59.89 60.23
CA LEU A 934 -31.66 -59.53 58.98
C LEU A 934 -31.10 -60.73 58.18
N ARG A 935 -31.04 -61.90 58.81
CA ARG A 935 -30.50 -63.07 58.09
C ARG A 935 -31.57 -63.76 57.24
N ASN A 936 -31.08 -64.19 56.06
CA ASN A 936 -31.92 -64.96 55.17
C ASN A 936 -30.99 -65.86 54.28
N GLY A 937 -30.76 -67.07 54.80
CA GLY A 937 -29.85 -68.02 54.17
C GLY A 937 -30.27 -68.42 52.75
N THR A 938 -31.56 -68.49 52.46
CA THR A 938 -32.06 -68.84 51.12
C THR A 938 -31.76 -67.67 50.08
N GLU A 939 -32.05 -66.42 50.47
CA GLU A 939 -31.74 -65.25 49.64
C GLU A 939 -30.22 -65.06 49.47
N ALA A 940 -29.46 -65.34 50.61
CA ALA A 940 -28.00 -65.24 50.61
C ALA A 940 -27.39 -66.25 49.61
N VAL A 941 -27.89 -67.49 49.55
CA VAL A 941 -27.42 -68.52 48.60
C VAL A 941 -27.70 -68.06 47.15
N THR A 942 -28.88 -67.62 46.82
CA THR A 942 -29.25 -67.17 45.49
C THR A 942 -28.32 -66.07 45.03
N LEU A 943 -28.11 -65.02 45.85
CA LEU A 943 -27.24 -63.88 45.47
C LEU A 943 -25.74 -64.29 45.40
N ALA A 944 -25.28 -65.13 46.31
CA ALA A 944 -23.88 -65.59 46.27
C ALA A 944 -23.59 -66.55 45.09
N GLU A 945 -24.58 -67.44 44.73
CA GLU A 945 -24.46 -68.26 43.52
C GLU A 945 -24.35 -67.40 42.32
N HIS A 946 -25.22 -66.41 42.15
CA HIS A 946 -25.16 -65.49 41.02
C HIS A 946 -23.81 -64.73 40.99
N ALA A 947 -23.31 -64.22 42.06
CA ALA A 947 -21.98 -63.55 42.12
C ALA A 947 -20.83 -64.47 41.69
N VAL A 948 -20.89 -65.81 42.16
CA VAL A 948 -19.88 -66.77 41.76
C VAL A 948 -19.95 -67.19 40.34
N ASP A 949 -21.17 -67.30 39.76
CA ASP A 949 -21.37 -67.56 38.31
C ASP A 949 -20.81 -66.45 37.43
N LEU A 950 -21.11 -65.18 37.77
CA LEU A 950 -20.58 -64.02 37.04
C LEU A 950 -19.06 -63.95 36.97
N THR A 951 -18.37 -64.55 38.03
CA THR A 951 -16.89 -64.55 38.08
C THR A 951 -16.33 -65.93 37.69
N SER A 952 -17.17 -66.81 37.15
CA SER A 952 -16.78 -68.16 36.78
C SER A 952 -16.12 -68.95 37.93
N GLY A 953 -16.43 -68.60 39.15
CA GLY A 953 -15.92 -69.23 40.36
C GLY A 953 -14.45 -69.10 40.64
N ARG A 954 -13.84 -68.03 40.11
CA ARG A 954 -12.38 -67.75 40.23
C ARG A 954 -11.98 -66.84 41.38
N ASP A 955 -12.98 -66.27 42.11
CA ASP A 955 -12.75 -65.36 43.22
C ASP A 955 -12.97 -66.17 44.56
N PRO A 956 -11.91 -66.34 45.39
CA PRO A 956 -12.01 -67.03 46.66
C PRO A 956 -12.91 -66.33 47.67
N ALA A 957 -13.04 -65.00 47.65
CA ALA A 957 -13.88 -64.27 48.53
C ALA A 957 -15.38 -64.53 48.27
N LEU A 958 -15.77 -64.58 47.00
CA LEU A 958 -17.13 -64.88 46.60
C LEU A 958 -17.49 -66.32 46.89
N LEU A 959 -16.59 -67.25 46.69
CA LEU A 959 -16.78 -68.66 47.10
C LEU A 959 -16.93 -68.76 48.61
N ALA A 960 -16.20 -68.01 49.41
CA ALA A 960 -16.33 -68.01 50.89
C ALA A 960 -17.68 -67.41 51.36
N THR A 961 -18.16 -66.37 50.66
CA THR A 961 -19.49 -65.85 50.89
C THR A 961 -20.60 -66.87 50.59
N LEU A 962 -20.46 -67.54 49.44
CA LEU A 962 -21.37 -68.66 49.14
C LEU A 962 -21.32 -69.72 50.15
N ALA A 963 -20.14 -70.12 50.71
CA ALA A 963 -20.02 -71.12 51.76
C ALA A 963 -20.72 -70.67 53.05
N ALA A 964 -20.58 -69.40 53.46
CA ALA A 964 -21.27 -68.78 54.54
C ALA A 964 -22.82 -68.81 54.36
N ALA A 965 -23.27 -68.49 53.15
CA ALA A 965 -24.66 -68.56 52.78
C ALA A 965 -25.28 -69.97 52.90
N TYR A 966 -24.56 -70.95 52.36
CA TYR A 966 -24.98 -72.38 52.51
C TYR A 966 -25.02 -72.78 53.99
N ALA A 967 -24.06 -72.35 54.78
CA ALA A 967 -24.03 -72.64 56.24
C ALA A 967 -25.26 -72.00 56.95
N GLU A 968 -25.63 -70.76 56.63
CA GLU A 968 -26.87 -70.17 57.18
C GLU A 968 -28.14 -70.84 56.71
N ALA A 969 -28.14 -71.37 55.47
CA ALA A 969 -29.22 -72.19 54.98
C ALA A 969 -29.24 -73.64 55.54
N GLY A 970 -28.33 -74.04 56.52
CA GLY A 970 -28.24 -75.31 57.12
C GLY A 970 -27.55 -76.39 56.26
N ARG A 971 -27.00 -76.03 55.07
CA ARG A 971 -26.36 -76.96 54.12
C ARG A 971 -24.84 -77.03 54.33
N PHE A 972 -24.42 -77.55 55.58
CA PHE A 972 -23.01 -77.50 56.01
C PHE A 972 -22.04 -78.30 55.13
N GLU A 973 -22.46 -79.46 54.56
CA GLU A 973 -21.61 -80.28 53.70
C GLU A 973 -21.16 -79.47 52.47
N ARG A 974 -22.10 -78.79 51.87
CA ARG A 974 -21.79 -77.91 50.73
C ARG A 974 -20.98 -76.70 51.12
N ALA A 975 -21.29 -76.08 52.27
CA ALA A 975 -20.48 -75.00 52.81
C ALA A 975 -19.01 -75.39 53.01
N VAL A 976 -18.71 -76.58 53.61
CA VAL A 976 -17.37 -77.10 53.87
C VAL A 976 -16.62 -77.34 52.55
N GLU A 977 -17.28 -77.89 51.49
CA GLU A 977 -16.73 -78.08 50.15
C GLU A 977 -16.29 -76.78 49.55
N LEU A 978 -17.16 -75.76 49.52
CA LEU A 978 -16.88 -74.47 48.94
C LEU A 978 -15.81 -73.66 49.69
N GLU A 979 -15.80 -73.70 51.05
CA GLU A 979 -14.78 -73.05 51.87
C GLU A 979 -13.38 -73.69 51.68
N LYS A 980 -13.31 -74.99 51.44
CA LYS A 980 -12.07 -75.69 51.05
C LYS A 980 -11.62 -75.14 49.72
N ARG A 981 -12.49 -75.17 48.70
CA ARG A 981 -12.18 -74.61 47.34
C ARG A 981 -11.73 -73.17 47.41
N ALA A 982 -12.38 -72.33 48.18
CA ALA A 982 -11.98 -70.92 48.36
C ALA A 982 -10.62 -70.84 49.02
N THR A 983 -10.31 -71.67 50.03
CA THR A 983 -9.02 -71.71 50.69
C THR A 983 -7.87 -72.12 49.72
N ASP A 984 -8.12 -73.13 48.91
CA ASP A 984 -7.17 -73.62 47.94
C ASP A 984 -6.87 -72.62 46.90
N LEU A 985 -7.92 -71.97 46.40
CA LEU A 985 -7.83 -70.90 45.42
C LEU A 985 -7.07 -69.68 45.94
N ALA A 986 -7.41 -69.20 47.17
CA ALA A 986 -6.68 -68.12 47.83
C ALA A 986 -5.17 -68.43 48.00
N THR A 987 -4.87 -69.76 48.35
CA THR A 987 -3.50 -70.22 48.50
C THR A 987 -2.78 -70.25 47.18
N GLN A 988 -3.41 -70.70 46.05
CA GLN A 988 -2.86 -70.70 44.71
C GLN A 988 -2.61 -69.25 44.19
N GLN A 989 -3.45 -68.29 44.55
CA GLN A 989 -3.32 -66.90 44.20
C GLN A 989 -2.32 -66.15 45.12
N GLY A 990 -1.65 -66.82 46.07
CA GLY A 990 -0.69 -66.24 46.99
C GLY A 990 -1.33 -65.26 48.03
N ASN A 991 -2.64 -65.33 48.22
CA ASN A 991 -3.34 -64.51 49.25
C ASN A 991 -3.33 -65.21 50.61
N ALA A 992 -2.17 -65.21 51.25
CA ALA A 992 -1.93 -65.91 52.53
C ALA A 992 -2.88 -65.36 53.66
N PRO A 993 -3.15 -64.04 53.82
CA PRO A 993 -4.08 -63.56 54.86
C PRO A 993 -5.49 -64.11 54.69
N LEU A 994 -6.03 -64.04 53.44
CA LEU A 994 -7.36 -64.60 53.15
C LEU A 994 -7.39 -66.10 53.41
N ALA A 995 -6.38 -66.87 52.89
CA ALA A 995 -6.30 -68.32 53.13
C ALA A 995 -6.27 -68.70 54.63
N ALA A 996 -5.58 -67.96 55.48
CA ALA A 996 -5.60 -68.16 56.91
C ALA A 996 -7.00 -67.90 57.50
N THR A 997 -7.70 -66.82 57.12
CA THR A 997 -9.04 -66.56 57.57
C THR A 997 -10.03 -67.67 57.19
N LEU A 998 -9.96 -68.13 55.91
CA LEU A 998 -10.81 -69.22 55.43
C LEU A 998 -10.56 -70.54 56.10
N ARG A 999 -9.31 -70.91 56.47
CA ARG A 999 -9.01 -72.10 57.27
C ARG A 999 -9.67 -72.00 58.63
N ALA A 1000 -9.65 -70.91 59.29
CA ALA A 1000 -10.33 -70.72 60.62
C ALA A 1000 -11.86 -70.88 60.44
N ARG A 1001 -12.45 -70.35 59.45
CA ARG A 1001 -13.90 -70.50 59.16
C ARG A 1001 -14.24 -71.93 58.78
N LEU A 1002 -13.38 -72.64 58.03
CA LEU A 1002 -13.58 -74.05 57.68
C LEU A 1002 -13.74 -74.93 58.94
N THR A 1003 -12.96 -74.68 59.96
CA THR A 1003 -13.07 -75.43 61.28
C THR A 1003 -14.47 -75.18 61.93
N GLN A 1004 -15.00 -73.95 61.84
CA GLN A 1004 -16.34 -73.61 62.33
C GLN A 1004 -17.43 -74.33 61.55
N LEU A 1005 -17.31 -74.32 60.19
CA LEU A 1005 -18.25 -74.98 59.32
C LEU A 1005 -18.24 -76.56 59.50
N GLN A 1006 -17.10 -77.14 59.69
CA GLN A 1006 -16.95 -78.55 60.03
C GLN A 1006 -17.66 -78.88 61.33
N ALA A 1007 -17.64 -77.98 62.33
CA ALA A 1007 -18.39 -78.09 63.57
C ALA A 1007 -19.89 -77.83 63.46
N LYS A 1008 -20.39 -77.64 62.19
CA LYS A 1008 -21.77 -77.23 61.88
C LYS A 1008 -22.21 -75.92 62.54
N THR A 1009 -21.25 -75.00 62.78
CA THR A 1009 -21.52 -73.72 63.32
C THR A 1009 -21.54 -72.66 62.23
N PRO A 1010 -22.65 -71.96 62.04
CA PRO A 1010 -22.67 -70.87 61.03
C PRO A 1010 -21.73 -69.74 61.35
N ILE A 1011 -21.17 -69.07 60.30
CA ILE A 1011 -20.31 -67.91 60.46
C ILE A 1011 -21.13 -66.72 60.92
N ARG A 1012 -20.68 -66.00 61.94
CA ARG A 1012 -21.32 -64.80 62.52
C ARG A 1012 -20.32 -63.65 62.50
N GLN A 1013 -20.80 -62.53 61.98
CA GLN A 1013 -20.08 -61.26 62.03
C GLN A 1013 -20.62 -60.48 63.21
N PRO A 1014 -19.73 -59.93 64.10
CA PRO A 1014 -20.13 -59.14 65.24
C PRO A 1014 -21.00 -57.94 64.88
#